data_b71aa55b4181f82ced5c6dfda1f0fcff
#
_entry.id   b71aa55b4181f82ced5c6dfda1f0fcff
#
_cell.length_a   1.000
_cell.length_b   1.000
_cell.length_c   1.000
_cell.angle_alpha   90.00
_cell.angle_beta   90.00
_cell.angle_gamma   90.00
#
_symmetry.space_group_name_H-M   'P 1'
#
loop_
_entity.id
_entity.type
_entity.pdbx_description
1 polymer ?
#
loop_
_entity_poly.entity_id
_entity_poly.type
_entity_poly.pdbx_seq_one_letter_code
_entity_poly.pdbx_strand_id
1 'polypeptide(L)'
;MPINEGTLDRMTMTVGGMHCAGCSSSAQARILKVVGVESATVDFASGRAVVLGRQFDASTVLEAVRSGGFEPAMSGSPTERVDPLAALIELQRTADQAQLARAREWFRRMSIAGAIWIVLEPLHWMTAHLHQNSWGPLMLFFGATVALIFAGGGFYSSAWRAARHGTSNMDTLVALGVTAAYLMSVGVFVAQQFADTMQSTPLYFAEATALLAIISAGHWLEARATRVASLSIRDLLELQPEFAERMNTLGGFESVAIAHICLGDKIQVRPGGLIPVDGRVIEGCSSVDESSLSGEVMPVMRRVGDLVSSGTHSLDGRLVIETGASGGASALGRIAQLVYDARMTQAPIQRYADRICQFFVPAVLLVSLATFVGWWIVGDLATAVVTAVTVLVISCPCALGIATPLAVMVGAGEASRRGILVRNATALQKISQSRTVVFDKTGTITMGKPTLASIEVVDGRSSEDQLIALAAAAESASEHPIAHAILQVASDRRLLIAPCEDFLAEPGVGVSATVDGRYIAVVRDERATARIEVDHVVAARITLVDRVRPESAQAIATLHGMGYKVAMLTGDRYQAAIDVAKEIGLNESEVVADATPESKVSAIERFGGETVLMVGDGINDAGAIARAGVGIAMGSATALTTSSADVVLMRNDPRGIGELIAISRMTFRVVKQNLGLAFVYNALAIPLAALGMLGSNGPMIAAAAMGLSDLCVVGNSLRLRAKLARERARRASGTPST
;
A
#
# COMPACT_ATOMS: atom_id res chain seq x y z
N MET A 1 25.98 28.94 7.06
CA MET A 1 24.86 27.98 7.07
C MET A 1 25.22 26.89 6.08
N PRO A 2 25.40 25.63 6.48
CA PRO A 2 25.65 24.57 5.53
C PRO A 2 24.33 24.23 4.83
N ILE A 3 24.37 24.26 3.52
CA ILE A 3 23.28 23.85 2.63
C ILE A 3 23.12 22.33 2.79
N ASN A 4 21.98 21.90 3.27
CA ASN A 4 21.64 20.49 3.49
C ASN A 4 21.33 19.85 2.12
N GLU A 5 22.36 19.30 1.46
CA GLU A 5 22.25 18.58 0.20
C GLU A 5 21.60 17.20 0.45
N GLY A 6 20.25 17.11 0.40
CA GLY A 6 19.65 15.79 0.42
C GLY A 6 18.16 15.66 0.68
N THR A 7 17.46 16.68 1.14
CA THR A 7 16.01 16.57 1.40
C THR A 7 15.20 17.06 0.20
N LEU A 8 14.39 16.16 -0.40
CA LEU A 8 13.38 16.53 -1.39
C LEU A 8 12.21 17.23 -0.69
N ASP A 9 11.80 18.37 -1.22
CA ASP A 9 10.58 19.05 -0.80
C ASP A 9 9.37 18.18 -1.20
N ARG A 10 8.40 18.04 -0.30
CA ARG A 10 7.17 17.28 -0.53
C ARG A 10 5.96 18.19 -0.45
N MET A 11 5.13 18.17 -1.49
CA MET A 11 3.85 18.86 -1.55
C MET A 11 2.72 17.87 -1.75
N THR A 12 1.64 18.02 -1.00
CA THR A 12 0.41 17.23 -1.15
C THR A 12 -0.76 18.16 -1.48
N MET A 13 -1.56 17.76 -2.47
CA MET A 13 -2.77 18.50 -2.85
C MET A 13 -3.90 17.56 -3.24
N THR A 14 -5.14 18.04 -3.16
CA THR A 14 -6.28 17.36 -3.78
C THR A 14 -6.49 17.89 -5.20
N VAL A 15 -6.86 16.99 -6.10
CA VAL A 15 -7.12 17.29 -7.51
C VAL A 15 -8.56 16.90 -7.81
N GLY A 16 -9.44 17.89 -7.86
CA GLY A 16 -10.85 17.71 -8.23
C GLY A 16 -11.03 17.60 -9.75
N GLY A 17 -12.22 17.12 -10.17
CA GLY A 17 -12.58 17.05 -11.58
C GLY A 17 -11.99 15.88 -12.37
N MET A 18 -11.37 14.91 -11.70
CA MET A 18 -10.93 13.65 -12.33
C MET A 18 -12.08 12.65 -12.39
N HIS A 19 -12.33 12.05 -13.56
CA HIS A 19 -13.40 11.08 -13.79
C HIS A 19 -12.88 9.69 -14.20
N CYS A 20 -11.60 9.57 -14.58
CA CYS A 20 -10.98 8.30 -14.98
C CYS A 20 -9.47 8.31 -14.71
N ALA A 21 -8.84 7.13 -14.80
CA ALA A 21 -7.39 6.99 -14.64
C ALA A 21 -6.59 7.81 -15.66
N GLY A 22 -7.11 8.01 -16.88
CA GLY A 22 -6.49 8.90 -17.89
C GLY A 22 -6.42 10.36 -17.44
N CYS A 23 -7.38 10.82 -16.63
CA CYS A 23 -7.36 12.16 -16.04
C CYS A 23 -6.19 12.30 -15.04
N SER A 24 -5.97 11.30 -14.19
CA SER A 24 -4.86 11.33 -13.23
C SER A 24 -3.50 11.32 -13.92
N SER A 25 -3.34 10.51 -14.98
CA SER A 25 -2.12 10.49 -15.80
C SER A 25 -1.87 11.83 -16.51
N SER A 26 -2.92 12.50 -17.01
CA SER A 26 -2.83 13.83 -17.60
C SER A 26 -2.41 14.90 -16.61
N ALA A 27 -3.00 14.91 -15.42
CA ALA A 27 -2.62 15.81 -14.34
C ALA A 27 -1.15 15.58 -13.91
N GLN A 28 -0.75 14.32 -13.72
CA GLN A 28 0.62 13.93 -13.37
C GLN A 28 1.64 14.40 -14.42
N ALA A 29 1.37 14.19 -15.71
CA ALA A 29 2.26 14.60 -16.80
C ALA A 29 2.46 16.12 -16.84
N ARG A 30 1.49 16.93 -16.41
CA ARG A 30 1.61 18.39 -16.32
C ARG A 30 2.44 18.81 -15.11
N ILE A 31 2.24 18.19 -13.97
CA ILE A 31 3.03 18.45 -12.75
C ILE A 31 4.51 18.16 -13.01
N LEU A 32 4.83 17.05 -13.69
CA LEU A 32 6.20 16.67 -14.03
C LEU A 32 6.91 17.65 -15.01
N LYS A 33 6.19 18.56 -15.65
CA LYS A 33 6.77 19.61 -16.49
C LYS A 33 7.18 20.85 -15.72
N VAL A 34 6.82 20.95 -14.45
CA VAL A 34 7.19 22.10 -13.60
C VAL A 34 8.65 21.97 -13.19
N VAL A 35 9.39 23.05 -13.35
CA VAL A 35 10.82 23.13 -13.00
C VAL A 35 11.00 22.82 -11.50
N GLY A 36 11.96 21.98 -11.17
CA GLY A 36 12.25 21.56 -9.81
C GLY A 36 11.46 20.33 -9.34
N VAL A 37 10.43 19.87 -10.06
CA VAL A 37 9.71 18.64 -9.75
C VAL A 37 10.47 17.43 -10.31
N GLU A 38 10.86 16.52 -9.43
CA GLU A 38 11.54 15.26 -9.78
C GLU A 38 10.57 14.10 -9.97
N SER A 39 9.53 14.04 -9.13
CA SER A 39 8.47 13.06 -9.27
C SER A 39 7.12 13.62 -8.86
N ALA A 40 6.07 13.10 -9.48
CA ALA A 40 4.70 13.41 -9.12
C ALA A 40 3.86 12.14 -9.25
N THR A 41 2.95 11.93 -8.32
CA THR A 41 1.98 10.84 -8.36
C THR A 41 0.60 11.42 -8.14
N VAL A 42 -0.33 11.10 -9.04
CA VAL A 42 -1.74 11.52 -8.93
C VAL A 42 -2.60 10.28 -8.87
N ASP A 43 -3.28 10.08 -7.75
CA ASP A 43 -4.18 8.96 -7.55
C ASP A 43 -5.62 9.34 -7.88
N PHE A 44 -6.20 8.65 -8.86
CA PHE A 44 -7.58 8.85 -9.27
C PHE A 44 -8.58 8.49 -8.18
N ALA A 45 -8.34 7.40 -7.44
CA ALA A 45 -9.29 6.86 -6.47
C ALA A 45 -9.49 7.81 -5.27
N SER A 46 -8.40 8.39 -4.76
CA SER A 46 -8.45 9.36 -3.65
C SER A 46 -8.60 10.82 -4.11
N GLY A 47 -8.36 11.10 -5.39
CA GLY A 47 -8.36 12.46 -5.92
C GLY A 47 -7.15 13.29 -5.46
N ARG A 48 -6.00 12.67 -5.19
CA ARG A 48 -4.81 13.33 -4.61
C ARG A 48 -3.60 13.30 -5.49
N ALA A 49 -2.75 14.30 -5.30
CA ALA A 49 -1.42 14.36 -5.88
C ALA A 49 -0.37 14.54 -4.78
N VAL A 50 0.73 13.80 -4.91
CA VAL A 50 1.98 13.98 -4.17
C VAL A 50 3.06 14.40 -5.16
N VAL A 51 3.72 15.50 -4.86
CA VAL A 51 4.79 16.08 -5.68
C VAL A 51 6.07 16.07 -4.85
N LEU A 52 7.14 15.56 -5.41
CA LEU A 52 8.47 15.54 -4.82
C LEU A 52 9.44 16.24 -5.76
N GLY A 53 10.32 17.07 -5.22
CA GLY A 53 11.28 17.78 -6.03
C GLY A 53 12.20 18.68 -5.19
N ARG A 54 13.05 19.45 -5.85
CA ARG A 54 13.96 20.39 -5.20
C ARG A 54 13.61 21.80 -5.62
N GLN A 55 13.30 22.66 -4.65
CA GLN A 55 13.06 24.10 -4.88
C GLN A 55 11.99 24.38 -5.94
N PHE A 56 10.90 23.59 -6.00
CA PHE A 56 9.77 23.90 -6.86
C PHE A 56 8.80 24.87 -6.19
N ASP A 57 8.16 25.72 -7.01
CA ASP A 57 7.13 26.63 -6.51
C ASP A 57 5.74 25.97 -6.49
N ALA A 58 5.13 25.96 -5.31
CA ALA A 58 3.81 25.36 -5.09
C ALA A 58 2.73 26.03 -5.94
N SER A 59 2.80 27.33 -6.17
CA SER A 59 1.84 28.07 -6.99
C SER A 59 1.89 27.64 -8.45
N THR A 60 3.10 27.43 -8.97
CA THR A 60 3.34 26.94 -10.34
C THR A 60 2.79 25.53 -10.52
N VAL A 61 2.94 24.66 -9.51
CA VAL A 61 2.36 23.31 -9.52
C VAL A 61 0.83 23.36 -9.57
N LEU A 62 0.21 24.21 -8.73
CA LEU A 62 -1.25 24.38 -8.73
C LEU A 62 -1.74 24.92 -10.07
N GLU A 63 -1.04 25.86 -10.68
CA GLU A 63 -1.40 26.42 -11.98
C GLU A 63 -1.24 25.40 -13.11
N ALA A 64 -0.20 24.57 -13.08
CA ALA A 64 -0.04 23.46 -14.01
C ALA A 64 -1.20 22.47 -13.98
N VAL A 65 -1.75 22.21 -12.79
CA VAL A 65 -2.93 21.36 -12.61
C VAL A 65 -4.20 22.06 -13.11
N ARG A 66 -4.37 23.35 -12.79
CA ARG A 66 -5.51 24.16 -13.27
C ARG A 66 -5.51 24.28 -14.79
N SER A 67 -4.36 24.47 -15.40
CA SER A 67 -4.22 24.54 -16.86
C SER A 67 -4.62 23.22 -17.56
N GLY A 68 -4.65 22.10 -16.80
CA GLY A 68 -5.19 20.81 -17.23
C GLY A 68 -6.72 20.69 -17.11
N GLY A 69 -7.41 21.71 -16.62
CA GLY A 69 -8.85 21.66 -16.38
C GLY A 69 -9.26 20.94 -15.10
N PHE A 70 -8.31 20.75 -14.19
CA PHE A 70 -8.54 20.14 -12.89
C PHE A 70 -8.63 21.21 -11.78
N GLU A 71 -9.24 20.87 -10.67
CA GLU A 71 -9.41 21.76 -9.53
C GLU A 71 -8.44 21.36 -8.40
N PRO A 72 -7.21 21.94 -8.36
CA PRO A 72 -6.29 21.68 -7.28
C PRO A 72 -6.66 22.47 -6.04
N ALA A 73 -6.62 21.82 -4.88
CA ALA A 73 -6.70 22.49 -3.59
C ALA A 73 -5.54 22.00 -2.70
N MET A 74 -4.83 22.92 -2.06
CA MET A 74 -3.76 22.56 -1.13
C MET A 74 -4.36 21.85 0.08
N SER A 75 -3.75 20.75 0.46
CA SER A 75 -4.09 20.02 1.68
C SER A 75 -3.17 20.51 2.81
N GLY A 76 -3.61 21.51 3.56
CA GLY A 76 -2.90 22.05 4.72
C GLY A 76 -2.20 23.39 4.47
N SER A 77 -2.29 24.28 5.46
CA SER A 77 -1.55 25.54 5.49
C SER A 77 -0.12 25.27 5.99
N PRO A 78 0.92 25.93 5.48
CA PRO A 78 2.32 25.66 5.85
C PRO A 78 2.69 26.03 7.29
N THR A 79 1.78 26.56 8.09
CA THR A 79 2.08 27.23 9.37
C THR A 79 1.43 26.63 10.62
N GLU A 80 0.51 25.67 10.51
CA GLU A 80 0.03 24.95 11.69
C GLU A 80 0.77 23.62 11.87
N ARG A 81 1.36 23.41 13.04
CA ARG A 81 1.87 22.11 13.49
C ARG A 81 0.68 21.17 13.73
N VAL A 82 0.06 20.71 12.66
CA VAL A 82 -0.99 19.67 12.73
C VAL A 82 -0.29 18.34 12.91
N ASP A 83 -0.71 17.58 13.91
CA ASP A 83 -0.27 16.20 14.09
C ASP A 83 -0.42 15.44 12.76
N PRO A 84 0.66 14.84 12.20
CA PRO A 84 0.61 14.13 10.92
C PRO A 84 -0.44 13.02 10.88
N LEU A 85 -0.73 12.38 12.02
CA LEU A 85 -1.75 11.33 12.09
C LEU A 85 -3.17 11.90 12.08
N ALA A 86 -3.42 12.99 12.81
CA ALA A 86 -4.71 13.71 12.77
C ALA A 86 -4.98 14.24 11.35
N ALA A 87 -3.96 14.78 10.67
CA ALA A 87 -4.04 15.17 9.27
C ALA A 87 -4.38 13.99 8.36
N LEU A 88 -3.78 12.82 8.58
CA LEU A 88 -4.07 11.58 7.83
C LEU A 88 -5.51 11.11 8.05
N ILE A 89 -6.01 11.13 9.28
CA ILE A 89 -7.38 10.75 9.63
C ILE A 89 -8.38 11.68 8.93
N GLU A 90 -8.17 13.00 9.02
CA GLU A 90 -9.03 13.99 8.37
C GLU A 90 -8.97 13.85 6.84
N LEU A 91 -7.80 13.63 6.30
CA LEU A 91 -7.60 13.36 4.90
C LEU A 91 -8.31 12.07 4.44
N GLN A 92 -8.33 11.03 5.26
CA GLN A 92 -9.07 9.81 4.95
C GLN A 92 -10.59 10.04 5.04
N ARG A 93 -11.06 10.76 6.05
CA ARG A 93 -12.48 11.15 6.19
C ARG A 93 -12.97 11.94 4.96
N THR A 94 -12.21 12.92 4.52
CA THR A 94 -12.55 13.71 3.31
C THR A 94 -12.53 12.87 2.04
N ALA A 95 -11.57 11.94 1.88
CA ALA A 95 -11.52 11.02 0.75
C ALA A 95 -12.74 10.06 0.75
N ASP A 96 -13.10 9.51 1.91
CA ASP A 96 -14.26 8.62 2.05
C ASP A 96 -15.58 9.37 1.76
N GLN A 97 -15.71 10.61 2.23
CA GLN A 97 -16.86 11.47 1.92
C GLN A 97 -16.95 11.76 0.41
N ALA A 98 -15.82 12.07 -0.23
CA ALA A 98 -15.76 12.29 -1.68
C ALA A 98 -16.15 11.04 -2.48
N GLN A 99 -15.71 9.85 -2.04
CA GLN A 99 -16.10 8.57 -2.66
C GLN A 99 -17.59 8.28 -2.49
N LEU A 100 -18.13 8.56 -1.30
CA LEU A 100 -19.56 8.45 -1.03
C LEU A 100 -20.38 9.39 -1.90
N ALA A 101 -19.94 10.63 -2.04
CA ALA A 101 -20.59 11.63 -2.87
C ALA A 101 -20.60 11.20 -4.35
N ARG A 102 -19.46 10.68 -4.85
CA ARG A 102 -19.36 10.12 -6.21
C ARG A 102 -20.30 8.93 -6.41
N ALA A 103 -20.31 7.97 -5.47
CA ALA A 103 -21.20 6.80 -5.57
C ALA A 103 -22.67 7.20 -5.55
N ARG A 104 -23.06 8.19 -4.72
CA ARG A 104 -24.43 8.73 -4.69
C ARG A 104 -24.79 9.45 -5.97
N GLU A 105 -23.87 10.21 -6.54
CA GLU A 105 -24.08 10.95 -7.79
C GLU A 105 -24.28 9.97 -8.96
N TRP A 106 -23.45 8.94 -9.10
CA TRP A 106 -23.60 7.90 -10.12
C TRP A 106 -24.90 7.10 -9.93
N PHE A 107 -25.27 6.78 -8.68
CA PHE A 107 -26.56 6.15 -8.38
C PHE A 107 -27.74 7.01 -8.80
N ARG A 108 -27.70 8.32 -8.52
CA ARG A 108 -28.74 9.26 -8.93
C ARG A 108 -28.89 9.30 -10.46
N ARG A 109 -27.78 9.42 -11.19
CA ARG A 109 -27.78 9.41 -12.65
C ARG A 109 -28.31 8.10 -13.23
N MET A 110 -27.83 6.97 -12.72
CA MET A 110 -28.33 5.64 -13.08
C MET A 110 -29.85 5.54 -12.85
N SER A 111 -30.33 5.99 -11.69
CA SER A 111 -31.76 5.90 -11.35
C SER A 111 -32.61 6.78 -12.22
N ILE A 112 -32.17 8.01 -12.55
CA ILE A 112 -32.90 8.92 -13.45
C ILE A 112 -32.95 8.34 -14.87
N ALA A 113 -31.81 7.99 -15.45
CA ALA A 113 -31.74 7.43 -16.78
C ALA A 113 -32.47 6.09 -16.89
N GLY A 114 -32.29 5.21 -15.88
CA GLY A 114 -32.96 3.91 -15.83
C GLY A 114 -34.49 4.00 -15.70
N ALA A 115 -35.00 4.89 -14.85
CA ALA A 115 -36.42 5.12 -14.70
C ALA A 115 -37.05 5.62 -16.02
N ILE A 116 -36.37 6.56 -16.68
CA ILE A 116 -36.81 7.07 -17.98
C ILE A 116 -36.73 5.97 -19.04
N TRP A 117 -35.65 5.21 -19.10
CA TRP A 117 -35.47 4.14 -20.07
C TRP A 117 -36.55 3.04 -19.92
N ILE A 118 -36.87 2.59 -18.70
CA ILE A 118 -37.93 1.60 -18.44
C ILE A 118 -39.28 2.04 -19.00
N VAL A 119 -39.53 3.35 -19.07
CA VAL A 119 -40.76 3.91 -19.66
C VAL A 119 -40.63 4.04 -21.20
N LEU A 120 -39.47 4.48 -21.68
CA LEU A 120 -39.27 4.74 -23.11
C LEU A 120 -39.12 3.46 -23.93
N GLU A 121 -38.55 2.39 -23.39
CA GLU A 121 -38.31 1.14 -24.11
C GLU A 121 -39.63 0.47 -24.59
N PRO A 122 -40.61 0.24 -23.74
CA PRO A 122 -41.93 -0.26 -24.19
C PRO A 122 -42.63 0.69 -25.16
N LEU A 123 -42.51 2.00 -24.93
CA LEU A 123 -43.08 3.01 -25.82
C LEU A 123 -42.42 2.98 -27.21
N HIS A 124 -41.09 2.78 -27.27
CA HIS A 124 -40.37 2.60 -28.54
C HIS A 124 -40.90 1.38 -29.31
N TRP A 125 -41.07 0.22 -28.66
CA TRP A 125 -41.65 -0.97 -29.27
C TRP A 125 -43.08 -0.76 -29.74
N MET A 126 -43.90 -0.06 -28.96
CA MET A 126 -45.27 0.25 -29.32
C MET A 126 -45.33 1.19 -30.54
N THR A 127 -44.50 2.23 -30.61
CA THR A 127 -44.47 3.18 -31.73
C THR A 127 -43.94 2.52 -33.01
N ALA A 128 -42.94 1.61 -32.90
CA ALA A 128 -42.42 0.84 -34.03
C ALA A 128 -43.45 -0.12 -34.67
N HIS A 129 -44.36 -0.68 -33.86
CA HIS A 129 -45.33 -1.71 -34.33
C HIS A 129 -46.75 -1.19 -34.55
N LEU A 130 -47.18 -0.13 -33.88
CA LEU A 130 -48.56 0.34 -33.88
C LEU A 130 -48.84 1.55 -34.75
N HIS A 131 -47.92 2.04 -35.53
CA HIS A 131 -48.01 3.13 -36.55
C HIS A 131 -49.09 4.25 -36.38
N GLN A 132 -49.90 4.23 -35.34
CA GLN A 132 -51.06 5.10 -35.14
C GLN A 132 -50.94 6.12 -33.98
N ASN A 133 -49.81 6.19 -33.29
CA ASN A 133 -49.72 7.03 -32.08
C ASN A 133 -48.85 8.25 -32.34
N SER A 134 -49.45 9.36 -32.71
CA SER A 134 -48.76 10.66 -33.01
C SER A 134 -47.97 11.25 -31.80
N TRP A 135 -48.26 10.79 -30.58
CA TRP A 135 -47.62 11.29 -29.34
C TRP A 135 -46.37 10.48 -28.96
N GLY A 136 -46.25 9.25 -29.43
CA GLY A 136 -45.17 8.34 -29.04
C GLY A 136 -43.77 8.89 -29.34
N PRO A 137 -43.47 9.31 -30.60
CA PRO A 137 -42.19 9.92 -30.96
C PRO A 137 -41.84 11.17 -30.15
N LEU A 138 -42.86 12.00 -29.83
CA LEU A 138 -42.69 13.22 -29.05
C LEU A 138 -42.32 12.87 -27.57
N MET A 139 -42.96 11.87 -27.02
CA MET A 139 -42.62 11.39 -25.65
C MET A 139 -41.20 10.78 -25.60
N LEU A 140 -40.82 10.03 -26.62
CA LEU A 140 -39.44 9.52 -26.78
C LEU A 140 -38.41 10.65 -26.80
N PHE A 141 -38.67 11.69 -27.61
CA PHE A 141 -37.82 12.89 -27.71
C PHE A 141 -37.68 13.61 -26.36
N PHE A 142 -38.81 13.94 -25.69
CA PHE A 142 -38.79 14.64 -24.41
C PHE A 142 -38.12 13.80 -23.32
N GLY A 143 -38.43 12.51 -23.21
CA GLY A 143 -37.83 11.63 -22.24
C GLY A 143 -36.30 11.50 -22.40
N ALA A 144 -35.82 11.29 -23.63
CA ALA A 144 -34.41 11.23 -23.92
C ALA A 144 -33.70 12.58 -23.65
N THR A 145 -34.36 13.71 -23.97
CA THR A 145 -33.81 15.04 -23.67
C THR A 145 -33.63 15.24 -22.17
N VAL A 146 -34.62 14.87 -21.36
CA VAL A 146 -34.55 14.93 -19.90
C VAL A 146 -33.40 14.03 -19.38
N ALA A 147 -33.28 12.80 -19.88
CA ALA A 147 -32.18 11.91 -19.54
C ALA A 147 -30.80 12.51 -19.88
N LEU A 148 -30.66 13.11 -21.07
CA LEU A 148 -29.42 13.78 -21.48
C LEU A 148 -29.02 14.91 -20.52
N ILE A 149 -29.97 15.77 -20.15
CA ILE A 149 -29.71 16.93 -19.29
C ILE A 149 -29.31 16.48 -17.87
N PHE A 150 -30.10 15.60 -17.27
CA PHE A 150 -29.94 15.27 -15.85
C PHE A 150 -28.97 14.12 -15.58
N ALA A 151 -28.87 13.14 -16.47
CA ALA A 151 -27.92 12.03 -16.34
C ALA A 151 -26.65 12.24 -17.17
N GLY A 152 -26.76 12.83 -18.37
CA GLY A 152 -25.64 13.04 -19.30
C GLY A 152 -24.68 14.18 -18.91
N GLY A 153 -25.11 15.17 -18.13
CA GLY A 153 -24.37 16.42 -17.88
C GLY A 153 -22.92 16.22 -17.40
N GLY A 154 -22.64 15.16 -16.61
CA GLY A 154 -21.29 14.87 -16.16
C GLY A 154 -20.36 14.38 -17.27
N PHE A 155 -20.86 13.54 -18.17
CA PHE A 155 -20.10 13.07 -19.32
C PHE A 155 -19.75 14.22 -20.25
N TYR A 156 -20.71 15.08 -20.53
CA TYR A 156 -20.49 16.26 -21.38
C TYR A 156 -19.51 17.26 -20.77
N SER A 157 -19.62 17.55 -19.48
CA SER A 157 -18.71 18.49 -18.81
C SER A 157 -17.27 17.96 -18.75
N SER A 158 -17.09 16.64 -18.59
CA SER A 158 -15.80 15.99 -18.60
C SER A 158 -15.20 15.94 -20.01
N ALA A 159 -15.99 15.54 -21.01
CA ALA A 159 -15.58 15.53 -22.40
C ALA A 159 -15.18 16.92 -22.91
N TRP A 160 -15.96 17.94 -22.58
CA TRP A 160 -15.68 19.34 -22.95
C TRP A 160 -14.39 19.85 -22.34
N ARG A 161 -14.14 19.55 -21.05
CA ARG A 161 -12.87 19.91 -20.41
C ARG A 161 -11.68 19.22 -21.07
N ALA A 162 -11.79 17.94 -21.37
CA ALA A 162 -10.74 17.20 -22.08
C ALA A 162 -10.47 17.81 -23.47
N ALA A 163 -11.51 18.08 -24.25
CA ALA A 163 -11.41 18.67 -25.58
C ALA A 163 -10.75 20.05 -25.58
N ARG A 164 -11.09 20.92 -24.62
CA ARG A 164 -10.45 22.25 -24.47
C ARG A 164 -8.93 22.15 -24.24
N HIS A 165 -8.45 21.06 -23.68
CA HIS A 165 -7.03 20.83 -23.41
C HIS A 165 -6.35 19.95 -24.48
N GLY A 166 -7.02 19.71 -25.62
CA GLY A 166 -6.49 18.88 -26.70
C GLY A 166 -6.29 17.41 -26.34
N THR A 167 -7.02 16.94 -25.32
CA THR A 167 -7.00 15.54 -24.86
C THR A 167 -8.36 14.90 -25.04
N SER A 168 -8.40 13.57 -25.01
CA SER A 168 -9.64 12.79 -25.00
C SER A 168 -9.64 11.84 -23.83
N ASN A 169 -10.83 11.56 -23.31
CA ASN A 169 -11.03 10.61 -22.22
C ASN A 169 -12.21 9.68 -22.55
N MET A 170 -12.49 8.76 -21.64
CA MET A 170 -13.59 7.82 -21.75
C MET A 170 -14.95 8.52 -21.91
N ASP A 171 -15.18 9.60 -21.15
CA ASP A 171 -16.41 10.38 -21.22
C ASP A 171 -16.60 11.02 -22.60
N THR A 172 -15.51 11.28 -23.34
CA THR A 172 -15.55 11.78 -24.72
C THR A 172 -16.22 10.75 -25.66
N LEU A 173 -15.87 9.46 -25.51
CA LEU A 173 -16.48 8.40 -26.32
C LEU A 173 -17.97 8.25 -26.03
N VAL A 174 -18.35 8.27 -24.74
CA VAL A 174 -19.74 8.20 -24.30
C VAL A 174 -20.53 9.41 -24.80
N ALA A 175 -20.01 10.62 -24.58
CA ALA A 175 -20.66 11.85 -25.02
C ALA A 175 -20.88 11.87 -26.54
N LEU A 176 -19.89 11.49 -27.33
CA LEU A 176 -20.00 11.40 -28.76
C LEU A 176 -21.02 10.35 -29.20
N GLY A 177 -20.98 9.14 -28.61
CA GLY A 177 -21.90 8.06 -28.97
C GLY A 177 -23.36 8.42 -28.67
N VAL A 178 -23.64 8.93 -27.43
CA VAL A 178 -24.97 9.35 -27.02
C VAL A 178 -25.46 10.53 -27.88
N THR A 179 -24.59 11.50 -28.15
CA THR A 179 -24.94 12.66 -29.00
C THR A 179 -25.28 12.22 -30.42
N ALA A 180 -24.49 11.32 -31.03
CA ALA A 180 -24.72 10.84 -32.40
C ALA A 180 -26.06 10.08 -32.47
N ALA A 181 -26.37 9.18 -31.53
CA ALA A 181 -27.64 8.47 -31.49
C ALA A 181 -28.83 9.43 -31.30
N TYR A 182 -28.68 10.40 -30.37
CA TYR A 182 -29.72 11.40 -30.12
C TYR A 182 -29.96 12.34 -31.33
N LEU A 183 -28.92 12.93 -31.91
CA LEU A 183 -29.03 13.85 -33.06
C LEU A 183 -29.58 13.16 -34.29
N MET A 184 -29.17 11.88 -34.53
CA MET A 184 -29.75 11.10 -35.60
C MET A 184 -31.25 10.89 -35.40
N SER A 185 -31.66 10.56 -34.16
CA SER A 185 -33.10 10.39 -33.87
C SER A 185 -33.88 11.69 -34.00
N VAL A 186 -33.28 12.84 -33.63
CA VAL A 186 -33.87 14.16 -33.90
C VAL A 186 -34.02 14.43 -35.40
N GLY A 187 -32.99 14.14 -36.19
CA GLY A 187 -33.03 14.30 -37.65
C GLY A 187 -34.11 13.42 -38.31
N VAL A 188 -34.18 12.14 -37.89
CA VAL A 188 -35.24 11.23 -38.40
C VAL A 188 -36.62 11.70 -37.95
N PHE A 189 -36.78 12.09 -36.66
CA PHE A 189 -38.05 12.61 -36.14
C PHE A 189 -38.54 13.83 -36.91
N VAL A 190 -37.65 14.79 -37.19
CA VAL A 190 -37.98 15.97 -38.00
C VAL A 190 -38.34 15.55 -39.44
N ALA A 191 -37.53 14.67 -40.05
CA ALA A 191 -37.77 14.22 -41.44
C ALA A 191 -39.11 13.48 -41.58
N GLN A 192 -39.52 12.70 -40.58
CA GLN A 192 -40.84 12.02 -40.52
C GLN A 192 -42.02 12.99 -40.55
N GLN A 193 -41.83 14.27 -40.18
CA GLN A 193 -42.88 15.29 -40.27
C GLN A 193 -43.09 15.83 -41.72
N PHE A 194 -42.09 15.65 -42.58
CA PHE A 194 -42.08 16.24 -43.93
C PHE A 194 -42.04 15.20 -45.05
N ALA A 195 -41.73 13.93 -44.77
CA ALA A 195 -41.56 12.90 -45.77
C ALA A 195 -42.12 11.55 -45.33
N ASP A 196 -43.16 11.07 -45.97
CA ASP A 196 -43.81 9.76 -45.71
C ASP A 196 -42.87 8.56 -45.91
N THR A 197 -41.86 8.70 -46.76
CA THR A 197 -40.83 7.67 -47.02
C THR A 197 -39.94 7.35 -45.83
N MET A 198 -39.88 8.20 -44.81
CA MET A 198 -39.05 8.04 -43.62
C MET A 198 -39.81 7.45 -42.41
N GLN A 199 -41.11 7.17 -42.53
CA GLN A 199 -41.94 6.66 -41.39
C GLN A 199 -41.50 5.30 -40.85
N SER A 200 -40.78 4.49 -41.64
CA SER A 200 -40.24 3.19 -41.20
C SER A 200 -38.84 3.24 -40.55
N THR A 201 -38.18 4.43 -40.50
CA THR A 201 -36.85 4.55 -39.93
C THR A 201 -36.90 4.55 -38.39
N PRO A 202 -36.16 3.69 -37.70
CA PRO A 202 -36.21 3.62 -36.24
C PRO A 202 -35.64 4.87 -35.57
N LEU A 203 -36.24 5.23 -34.42
CA LEU A 203 -35.78 6.32 -33.56
C LEU A 203 -34.93 5.73 -32.42
N TYR A 204 -33.73 6.17 -32.23
CA TYR A 204 -32.76 5.68 -31.24
C TYR A 204 -32.75 6.48 -29.93
N PHE A 205 -33.87 7.11 -29.56
CA PHE A 205 -34.00 7.86 -28.29
C PHE A 205 -33.93 6.98 -27.05
N ALA A 206 -34.58 5.79 -27.10
CA ALA A 206 -34.57 4.83 -26.02
C ALA A 206 -33.14 4.26 -25.82
N GLU A 207 -32.43 3.95 -26.89
CA GLU A 207 -31.06 3.44 -26.88
C GLU A 207 -30.07 4.46 -26.32
N ALA A 208 -30.19 5.73 -26.70
CA ALA A 208 -29.37 6.80 -26.12
C ALA A 208 -29.57 6.93 -24.61
N THR A 209 -30.82 6.76 -24.14
CA THR A 209 -31.14 6.74 -22.71
C THR A 209 -30.65 5.49 -22.01
N ALA A 210 -30.77 4.32 -22.65
CA ALA A 210 -30.22 3.06 -22.16
C ALA A 210 -28.69 3.12 -21.97
N LEU A 211 -27.98 3.70 -22.94
CA LEU A 211 -26.52 3.93 -22.83
C LEU A 211 -26.16 4.70 -21.57
N LEU A 212 -26.86 5.82 -21.30
CA LEU A 212 -26.61 6.63 -20.10
C LEU A 212 -26.92 5.83 -18.81
N ALA A 213 -27.98 5.02 -18.80
CA ALA A 213 -28.37 4.22 -17.65
C ALA A 213 -27.32 3.13 -17.35
N ILE A 214 -26.95 2.34 -18.37
CA ILE A 214 -26.04 1.19 -18.22
C ILE A 214 -24.64 1.67 -17.88
N ILE A 215 -24.12 2.72 -18.54
CA ILE A 215 -22.78 3.26 -18.25
C ILE A 215 -22.74 3.88 -16.85
N SER A 216 -23.79 4.60 -16.44
CA SER A 216 -23.89 5.15 -15.08
C SER A 216 -23.95 4.04 -14.03
N ALA A 217 -24.59 2.91 -14.34
CA ALA A 217 -24.62 1.71 -13.47
C ALA A 217 -23.20 1.10 -13.32
N GLY A 218 -22.44 1.01 -14.41
CA GLY A 218 -21.03 0.59 -14.41
C GLY A 218 -20.18 1.44 -13.47
N HIS A 219 -20.24 2.78 -13.63
CA HIS A 219 -19.52 3.71 -12.76
C HIS A 219 -19.96 3.68 -11.28
N TRP A 220 -21.25 3.49 -11.03
CA TRP A 220 -21.73 3.31 -9.66
C TRP A 220 -21.15 2.04 -9.03
N LEU A 221 -21.14 0.93 -9.77
CA LEU A 221 -20.57 -0.34 -9.31
C LEU A 221 -19.08 -0.22 -9.03
N GLU A 222 -18.35 0.45 -9.92
CA GLU A 222 -16.93 0.78 -9.78
C GLU A 222 -16.66 1.57 -8.50
N ALA A 223 -17.40 2.69 -8.29
CA ALA A 223 -17.26 3.53 -7.11
C ALA A 223 -17.55 2.75 -5.81
N ARG A 224 -18.55 1.86 -5.83
CA ARG A 224 -18.89 0.98 -4.70
C ARG A 224 -17.80 -0.06 -4.42
N ALA A 225 -17.25 -0.69 -5.46
CA ALA A 225 -16.20 -1.71 -5.33
C ALA A 225 -14.89 -1.10 -4.78
N THR A 226 -14.51 0.06 -5.27
CA THR A 226 -13.34 0.82 -4.78
C THR A 226 -13.48 1.15 -3.30
N ARG A 227 -14.67 1.55 -2.85
CA ARG A 227 -14.95 1.81 -1.44
C ARG A 227 -14.79 0.56 -0.57
N VAL A 228 -15.33 -0.59 -0.99
CA VAL A 228 -15.21 -1.86 -0.23
C VAL A 228 -13.74 -2.28 -0.07
N ALA A 229 -12.91 -2.06 -1.08
CA ALA A 229 -11.47 -2.32 -1.01
C ALA A 229 -10.73 -1.34 -0.07
N SER A 230 -11.27 -0.13 0.14
CA SER A 230 -10.66 0.91 0.98
C SER A 230 -10.84 0.72 2.49
N LEU A 231 -11.77 -0.12 2.94
CA LEU A 231 -12.13 -0.29 4.36
C LEU A 231 -11.00 -0.84 5.24
N SER A 232 -9.99 -1.50 4.68
CA SER A 232 -8.90 -2.15 5.44
C SER A 232 -7.99 -1.19 6.21
N ILE A 233 -7.93 0.09 5.86
CA ILE A 233 -7.14 1.10 6.59
C ILE A 233 -7.96 1.75 7.70
N ARG A 234 -9.26 1.88 7.48
CA ARG A 234 -10.15 2.41 8.50
C ARG A 234 -10.05 1.59 9.79
N ASP A 235 -10.02 0.26 9.65
CA ASP A 235 -9.87 -0.66 10.77
C ASP A 235 -8.60 -0.34 11.61
N LEU A 236 -7.48 0.07 10.97
CA LEU A 236 -6.24 0.47 11.66
C LEU A 236 -6.33 1.85 12.32
N LEU A 237 -6.97 2.80 11.66
CA LEU A 237 -7.12 4.17 12.20
C LEU A 237 -8.12 4.22 13.37
N GLU A 238 -9.10 3.32 13.41
CA GLU A 238 -10.05 3.18 14.53
C GLU A 238 -9.39 2.64 15.82
N LEU A 239 -8.14 2.14 15.76
CA LEU A 239 -7.35 1.75 16.93
C LEU A 239 -6.79 2.95 17.71
N GLN A 240 -6.95 4.18 17.25
CA GLN A 240 -6.56 5.36 18.00
C GLN A 240 -7.79 5.97 18.69
N PRO A 241 -7.79 6.07 20.03
CA PRO A 241 -8.85 6.81 20.73
C PRO A 241 -8.76 8.30 20.42
N GLU A 242 -9.86 9.01 20.47
CA GLU A 242 -9.87 10.47 20.24
C GLU A 242 -9.36 11.25 21.45
N PHE A 243 -9.50 10.69 22.66
CA PHE A 243 -9.12 11.29 23.94
C PHE A 243 -8.28 10.34 24.78
N ALA A 244 -7.46 10.90 25.65
CA ALA A 244 -6.68 10.18 26.65
C ALA A 244 -6.75 10.86 28.02
N GLU A 245 -6.57 10.11 29.09
CA GLU A 245 -6.54 10.61 30.46
C GLU A 245 -5.13 11.03 30.84
N ARG A 246 -4.83 12.33 30.77
CA ARG A 246 -3.53 12.91 31.15
C ARG A 246 -3.52 13.29 32.62
N MET A 247 -2.39 13.03 33.30
CA MET A 247 -2.17 13.48 34.66
C MET A 247 -1.97 15.01 34.67
N ASN A 248 -2.76 15.71 35.49
CA ASN A 248 -2.62 17.14 35.68
C ASN A 248 -1.58 17.47 36.77
N THR A 249 -1.24 18.74 36.94
CA THR A 249 -0.26 19.23 37.92
C THR A 249 -0.66 18.98 39.39
N LEU A 250 -1.91 18.67 39.65
CA LEU A 250 -2.47 18.37 41.01
C LEU A 250 -2.52 16.87 41.29
N GLY A 251 -2.01 16.01 40.37
CA GLY A 251 -2.00 14.55 40.53
C GLY A 251 -3.33 13.86 40.14
N GLY A 252 -4.33 14.61 39.67
CA GLY A 252 -5.56 14.06 39.11
C GLY A 252 -5.42 13.76 37.62
N PHE A 253 -6.44 13.10 37.04
CA PHE A 253 -6.49 12.82 35.60
C PHE A 253 -7.55 13.67 34.92
N GLU A 254 -7.20 14.23 33.77
CA GLU A 254 -8.11 15.01 32.90
C GLU A 254 -8.17 14.40 31.51
N SER A 255 -9.34 14.43 30.87
CA SER A 255 -9.50 13.96 29.50
C SER A 255 -9.04 15.03 28.53
N VAL A 256 -8.02 14.73 27.74
CA VAL A 256 -7.46 15.63 26.72
C VAL A 256 -7.46 14.95 25.35
N ALA A 257 -7.63 15.74 24.30
CA ALA A 257 -7.49 15.21 22.93
C ALA A 257 -6.03 14.78 22.70
N ILE A 258 -5.84 13.65 22.01
CA ILE A 258 -4.49 13.07 21.75
C ILE A 258 -3.57 14.07 21.05
N ALA A 259 -4.11 14.93 20.19
CA ALA A 259 -3.36 15.99 19.52
C ALA A 259 -2.64 16.98 20.47
N HIS A 260 -3.08 17.06 21.73
CA HIS A 260 -2.50 17.94 22.76
C HIS A 260 -1.57 17.22 23.74
N ILE A 261 -1.28 15.94 23.51
CA ILE A 261 -0.34 15.17 24.34
C ILE A 261 1.09 15.46 23.89
N CYS A 262 1.93 15.85 24.85
CA CYS A 262 3.34 16.14 24.63
C CYS A 262 4.23 14.99 25.15
N LEU A 263 5.50 15.00 24.69
CA LEU A 263 6.52 14.09 25.23
C LEU A 263 6.69 14.32 26.74
N GLY A 264 6.74 13.23 27.51
CA GLY A 264 6.85 13.25 28.96
C GLY A 264 5.53 13.38 29.70
N ASP A 265 4.39 13.60 29.01
CA ASP A 265 3.07 13.55 29.65
C ASP A 265 2.80 12.16 30.22
N LYS A 266 2.17 12.11 31.40
CA LYS A 266 1.78 10.85 32.05
C LYS A 266 0.34 10.53 31.74
N ILE A 267 0.11 9.42 31.06
CA ILE A 267 -1.18 9.00 30.55
C ILE A 267 -1.67 7.77 31.29
N GLN A 268 -2.90 7.84 31.83
CA GLN A 268 -3.55 6.68 32.42
C GLN A 268 -4.31 5.89 31.38
N VAL A 269 -4.14 4.56 31.42
CA VAL A 269 -4.94 3.60 30.65
C VAL A 269 -5.66 2.68 31.62
N ARG A 270 -6.98 2.61 31.50
CA ARG A 270 -7.82 1.74 32.34
C ARG A 270 -7.84 0.30 31.78
N PRO A 271 -8.16 -0.70 32.63
CA PRO A 271 -8.40 -2.06 32.14
C PRO A 271 -9.42 -2.08 30.99
N GLY A 272 -9.14 -2.83 29.94
CA GLY A 272 -9.92 -2.88 28.70
C GLY A 272 -9.72 -1.66 27.78
N GLY A 273 -8.90 -0.68 28.15
CA GLY A 273 -8.68 0.54 27.37
C GLY A 273 -7.62 0.39 26.28
N LEU A 274 -7.77 1.19 25.21
CA LEU A 274 -6.75 1.36 24.19
C LEU A 274 -5.59 2.21 24.71
N ILE A 275 -4.37 1.81 24.41
CA ILE A 275 -3.15 2.58 24.71
C ILE A 275 -3.02 3.70 23.65
N PRO A 276 -3.07 4.99 24.07
CA PRO A 276 -3.16 6.09 23.12
C PRO A 276 -1.81 6.58 22.58
N VAL A 277 -0.70 6.26 23.26
CA VAL A 277 0.65 6.76 22.95
C VAL A 277 1.68 5.66 23.05
N ASP A 278 2.81 5.81 22.36
CA ASP A 278 3.97 4.97 22.65
C ASP A 278 4.67 5.53 23.89
N GLY A 279 5.11 4.66 24.78
CA GLY A 279 5.79 5.13 25.99
C GLY A 279 6.27 4.02 26.89
N ARG A 280 6.77 4.41 28.06
CA ARG A 280 7.25 3.50 29.09
C ARG A 280 6.25 3.44 30.23
N VAL A 281 5.95 2.24 30.71
CA VAL A 281 5.12 2.03 31.88
C VAL A 281 5.88 2.55 33.12
N ILE A 282 5.30 3.51 33.83
CA ILE A 282 5.86 4.08 35.07
C ILE A 282 5.11 3.61 36.30
N GLU A 283 3.86 3.15 36.18
CA GLU A 283 3.05 2.61 37.28
C GLU A 283 2.10 1.54 36.76
N GLY A 284 1.92 0.46 37.51
CA GLY A 284 0.98 -0.62 37.23
C GLY A 284 1.58 -1.78 36.48
N CYS A 285 0.73 -2.76 36.17
CA CYS A 285 1.04 -3.90 35.30
C CYS A 285 -0.26 -4.37 34.63
N SER A 286 -0.16 -4.88 33.41
CA SER A 286 -1.29 -5.44 32.65
C SER A 286 -0.83 -6.40 31.57
N SER A 287 -1.67 -7.38 31.28
CA SER A 287 -1.57 -8.12 30.03
C SER A 287 -2.02 -7.20 28.87
N VAL A 288 -1.17 -7.00 27.89
CA VAL A 288 -1.42 -6.14 26.74
C VAL A 288 -1.63 -6.99 25.50
N ASP A 289 -2.77 -6.83 24.85
CA ASP A 289 -3.05 -7.43 23.55
C ASP A 289 -2.46 -6.55 22.44
N GLU A 290 -1.41 -7.05 21.82
CA GLU A 290 -0.70 -6.41 20.72
C GLU A 290 -1.11 -6.97 19.34
N SER A 291 -2.12 -7.84 19.29
CA SER A 291 -2.54 -8.56 18.08
C SER A 291 -2.92 -7.64 16.92
N SER A 292 -3.46 -6.47 17.23
CA SER A 292 -3.84 -5.46 16.23
C SER A 292 -2.64 -4.86 15.47
N LEU A 293 -1.45 -4.82 16.11
CA LEU A 293 -0.22 -4.29 15.53
C LEU A 293 0.73 -5.43 15.11
N SER A 294 1.07 -6.31 16.04
CA SER A 294 2.01 -7.42 15.79
C SER A 294 1.35 -8.62 15.13
N GLY A 295 0.03 -8.78 15.30
CA GLY A 295 -0.73 -9.95 14.88
C GLY A 295 -0.48 -11.19 15.76
N GLU A 296 0.22 -11.05 16.89
CA GLU A 296 0.40 -12.11 17.89
C GLU A 296 -0.85 -12.20 18.75
N VAL A 297 -1.42 -13.40 18.84
CA VAL A 297 -2.71 -13.62 19.55
C VAL A 297 -2.53 -13.69 21.06
N MET A 298 -1.33 -14.05 21.55
CA MET A 298 -1.08 -14.19 22.98
C MET A 298 -0.74 -12.84 23.59
N PRO A 299 -1.52 -12.37 24.61
CA PRO A 299 -1.21 -11.14 25.32
C PRO A 299 0.15 -11.19 26.01
N VAL A 300 0.84 -10.06 26.05
CA VAL A 300 2.15 -9.91 26.67
C VAL A 300 2.01 -9.15 27.99
N MET A 301 2.54 -9.71 29.08
CA MET A 301 2.56 -9.01 30.37
C MET A 301 3.53 -7.83 30.33
N ARG A 302 3.03 -6.62 30.58
CA ARG A 302 3.80 -5.37 30.64
C ARG A 302 3.84 -4.86 32.08
N ARG A 303 5.04 -4.52 32.56
CA ARG A 303 5.34 -4.07 33.92
C ARG A 303 6.03 -2.71 33.89
N VAL A 304 6.24 -2.14 35.08
CA VAL A 304 7.01 -0.89 35.21
C VAL A 304 8.40 -1.05 34.56
N GLY A 305 8.74 -0.11 33.69
CA GLY A 305 9.97 -0.11 32.89
C GLY A 305 9.79 -0.63 31.46
N ASP A 306 8.73 -1.40 31.18
CA ASP A 306 8.48 -1.95 29.84
C ASP A 306 7.93 -0.88 28.88
N LEU A 307 8.21 -1.07 27.59
CA LEU A 307 7.67 -0.23 26.52
C LEU A 307 6.30 -0.74 26.06
N VAL A 308 5.39 0.17 25.77
CA VAL A 308 4.07 -0.10 25.21
C VAL A 308 3.84 0.76 23.98
N SER A 309 3.02 0.26 23.06
CA SER A 309 2.76 0.92 21.77
C SER A 309 1.31 1.38 21.65
N SER A 310 1.09 2.53 21.03
CA SER A 310 -0.24 3.05 20.71
C SER A 310 -1.02 2.09 19.81
N GLY A 311 -2.33 1.97 20.04
CA GLY A 311 -3.20 1.07 19.28
C GLY A 311 -3.25 -0.38 19.82
N THR A 312 -2.61 -0.66 20.97
CA THR A 312 -2.72 -1.94 21.70
C THR A 312 -3.72 -1.83 22.84
N HIS A 313 -4.24 -2.95 23.34
CA HIS A 313 -5.24 -2.99 24.39
C HIS A 313 -4.65 -3.45 25.74
N SER A 314 -4.82 -2.66 26.77
CA SER A 314 -4.60 -3.10 28.16
C SER A 314 -5.79 -3.95 28.59
N LEU A 315 -5.59 -5.22 28.96
CA LEU A 315 -6.71 -6.15 29.20
C LEU A 315 -7.21 -6.12 30.64
N ASP A 316 -6.33 -6.34 31.60
CA ASP A 316 -6.67 -6.69 32.99
C ASP A 316 -6.16 -5.70 34.05
N GLY A 317 -5.18 -4.85 33.69
CA GLY A 317 -4.55 -3.93 34.64
C GLY A 317 -4.70 -2.46 34.25
N ARG A 318 -4.55 -1.58 35.26
CA ARG A 318 -4.35 -0.14 35.06
C ARG A 318 -2.87 0.10 34.79
N LEU A 319 -2.58 0.92 33.77
CA LEU A 319 -1.23 1.38 33.46
C LEU A 319 -1.16 2.91 33.55
N VAL A 320 -0.03 3.43 34.03
CA VAL A 320 0.35 4.83 33.82
C VAL A 320 1.60 4.82 32.95
N ILE A 321 1.55 5.53 31.83
CA ILE A 321 2.55 5.51 30.77
C ILE A 321 3.15 6.91 30.63
N GLU A 322 4.46 7.02 30.65
CA GLU A 322 5.17 8.24 30.27
C GLU A 322 5.32 8.28 28.77
N THR A 323 4.82 9.34 28.12
CA THR A 323 4.77 9.48 26.67
C THR A 323 6.15 9.63 26.08
N GLY A 324 6.57 8.66 25.27
CA GLY A 324 7.80 8.68 24.46
C GLY A 324 7.56 9.13 23.03
N ALA A 325 6.38 8.81 22.45
CA ALA A 325 5.95 9.32 21.17
C ALA A 325 4.42 9.35 21.08
N SER A 326 3.88 10.35 20.38
CA SER A 326 2.45 10.52 20.18
C SER A 326 2.12 10.84 18.71
N GLY A 327 0.87 10.70 18.32
CA GLY A 327 0.39 11.06 16.99
C GLY A 327 1.14 10.37 15.85
N GLY A 328 1.58 11.13 14.86
CA GLY A 328 2.31 10.63 13.69
C GLY A 328 3.66 9.99 13.98
N ALA A 329 4.29 10.34 15.11
CA ALA A 329 5.55 9.74 15.55
C ALA A 329 5.34 8.40 16.28
N SER A 330 4.12 8.06 16.68
CA SER A 330 3.80 6.79 17.33
C SER A 330 3.90 5.60 16.37
N ALA A 331 3.97 4.38 16.91
CA ALA A 331 3.98 3.14 16.13
C ALA A 331 2.77 3.07 15.19
N LEU A 332 1.58 3.34 15.70
CA LEU A 332 0.35 3.39 14.91
C LEU A 332 0.40 4.47 13.83
N GLY A 333 0.93 5.66 14.14
CA GLY A 333 1.09 6.76 13.18
C GLY A 333 2.03 6.40 12.04
N ARG A 334 3.17 5.78 12.35
CA ARG A 334 4.11 5.28 11.33
C ARG A 334 3.49 4.21 10.44
N ILE A 335 2.74 3.26 11.01
CA ILE A 335 2.00 2.23 10.27
C ILE A 335 0.99 2.87 9.33
N ALA A 336 0.17 3.79 9.84
CA ALA A 336 -0.83 4.49 9.05
C ALA A 336 -0.20 5.25 7.87
N GLN A 337 0.95 5.92 8.10
CA GLN A 337 1.69 6.61 7.05
C GLN A 337 2.23 5.64 5.98
N LEU A 338 2.82 4.51 6.38
CA LEU A 338 3.32 3.50 5.44
C LEU A 338 2.20 2.94 4.55
N VAL A 339 1.05 2.62 5.15
CA VAL A 339 -0.11 2.11 4.39
C VAL A 339 -0.68 3.19 3.46
N TYR A 340 -0.66 4.46 3.87
CA TYR A 340 -1.05 5.59 3.03
C TYR A 340 -0.10 5.76 1.84
N ASP A 341 1.22 5.76 2.06
CA ASP A 341 2.22 5.90 1.01
C ASP A 341 2.14 4.74 -0.01
N ALA A 342 1.84 3.52 0.46
CA ALA A 342 1.60 2.36 -0.39
C ALA A 342 0.48 2.57 -1.40
N ARG A 343 -0.58 3.27 -1.02
CA ARG A 343 -1.72 3.58 -1.92
C ARG A 343 -1.39 4.65 -2.94
N MET A 344 -0.54 5.62 -2.55
CA MET A 344 -0.22 6.74 -3.43
C MET A 344 0.76 6.36 -4.54
N THR A 345 1.39 5.18 -4.47
CA THR A 345 2.39 4.74 -5.44
C THR A 345 1.74 3.85 -6.51
N GLN A 346 1.93 4.18 -7.78
CA GLN A 346 1.44 3.37 -8.89
C GLN A 346 2.41 2.23 -9.23
N ALA A 347 1.88 1.02 -9.37
CA ALA A 347 2.67 -0.11 -9.88
C ALA A 347 3.12 0.14 -11.34
N PRO A 348 4.33 -0.31 -11.75
CA PRO A 348 4.80 -0.16 -13.13
C PRO A 348 3.82 -0.67 -14.17
N ILE A 349 3.15 -1.79 -13.92
CA ILE A 349 2.14 -2.36 -14.83
C ILE A 349 0.93 -1.41 -15.02
N GLN A 350 0.57 -0.64 -14.02
CA GLN A 350 -0.49 0.38 -14.11
C GLN A 350 -0.06 1.51 -15.04
N ARG A 351 1.18 2.00 -14.91
CA ARG A 351 1.73 3.04 -15.80
C ARG A 351 1.75 2.61 -17.27
N TYR A 352 2.03 1.31 -17.54
CA TYR A 352 1.93 0.76 -18.89
C TYR A 352 0.48 0.74 -19.40
N ALA A 353 -0.47 0.33 -18.58
CA ALA A 353 -1.89 0.34 -18.95
C ALA A 353 -2.38 1.76 -19.24
N ASP A 354 -2.03 2.73 -18.40
CA ASP A 354 -2.39 4.15 -18.61
C ASP A 354 -1.80 4.73 -19.91
N ARG A 355 -0.56 4.38 -20.23
CA ARG A 355 0.08 4.78 -21.50
C ARG A 355 -0.64 4.20 -22.70
N ILE A 356 -1.05 2.93 -22.64
CA ILE A 356 -1.84 2.32 -23.72
C ILE A 356 -3.16 3.07 -23.90
N CYS A 357 -3.87 3.43 -22.83
CA CYS A 357 -5.11 4.19 -22.90
C CYS A 357 -4.96 5.53 -23.64
N GLN A 358 -3.84 6.22 -23.50
CA GLN A 358 -3.60 7.50 -24.18
C GLN A 358 -3.60 7.39 -25.71
N PHE A 359 -3.13 6.27 -26.25
CA PHE A 359 -3.15 6.00 -27.70
C PHE A 359 -4.44 5.30 -28.14
N PHE A 360 -5.06 4.57 -27.25
CA PHE A 360 -6.23 3.74 -27.56
C PHE A 360 -7.45 4.60 -27.95
N VAL A 361 -7.75 5.67 -27.19
CA VAL A 361 -8.92 6.51 -27.47
C VAL A 361 -8.83 7.20 -28.85
N PRO A 362 -7.73 7.87 -29.22
CA PRO A 362 -7.57 8.36 -30.60
C PRO A 362 -7.70 7.30 -31.70
N ALA A 363 -7.13 6.10 -31.47
CA ALA A 363 -7.24 4.99 -32.39
C ALA A 363 -8.69 4.53 -32.60
N VAL A 364 -9.44 4.43 -31.49
CA VAL A 364 -10.88 4.09 -31.53
C VAL A 364 -11.69 5.12 -32.28
N LEU A 365 -11.42 6.42 -32.10
CA LEU A 365 -12.07 7.49 -32.86
C LEU A 365 -11.81 7.36 -34.35
N LEU A 366 -10.59 7.02 -34.78
CA LEU A 366 -10.25 6.76 -36.17
C LEU A 366 -10.97 5.53 -36.71
N VAL A 367 -11.01 4.42 -35.94
CA VAL A 367 -11.74 3.20 -36.36
C VAL A 367 -13.23 3.49 -36.49
N SER A 368 -13.83 4.21 -35.54
CA SER A 368 -15.24 4.60 -35.58
C SER A 368 -15.53 5.49 -36.80
N LEU A 369 -14.68 6.46 -37.08
CA LEU A 369 -14.81 7.33 -38.27
C LEU A 369 -14.68 6.49 -39.55
N ALA A 370 -13.71 5.60 -39.66
CA ALA A 370 -13.54 4.71 -40.80
C ALA A 370 -14.76 3.78 -40.98
N THR A 371 -15.30 3.25 -39.86
CA THR A 371 -16.52 2.46 -39.87
C THR A 371 -17.71 3.27 -40.37
N PHE A 372 -17.87 4.49 -39.87
CA PHE A 372 -18.91 5.40 -40.34
C PHE A 372 -18.84 5.65 -41.85
N VAL A 373 -17.67 6.06 -42.37
CA VAL A 373 -17.45 6.34 -43.78
C VAL A 373 -17.67 5.09 -44.64
N GLY A 374 -17.15 3.94 -44.21
CA GLY A 374 -17.31 2.68 -44.93
C GLY A 374 -18.78 2.28 -45.10
N TRP A 375 -19.55 2.29 -44.02
CA TRP A 375 -20.98 1.97 -44.05
C TRP A 375 -21.82 3.05 -44.75
N TRP A 376 -21.43 4.32 -44.70
CA TRP A 376 -22.09 5.39 -45.45
C TRP A 376 -21.93 5.25 -46.98
N ILE A 377 -20.80 4.73 -47.43
CA ILE A 377 -20.57 4.47 -48.89
C ILE A 377 -21.33 3.24 -49.37
N VAL A 378 -21.38 2.16 -48.56
CA VAL A 378 -21.90 0.84 -48.98
C VAL A 378 -23.35 0.64 -48.59
N GLY A 379 -23.83 1.28 -47.52
CA GLY A 379 -25.14 1.09 -46.90
C GLY A 379 -25.94 2.39 -46.84
N ASP A 380 -26.57 2.59 -45.71
CA ASP A 380 -27.36 3.78 -45.38
C ASP A 380 -26.79 4.55 -44.19
N LEU A 381 -27.21 5.81 -44.07
CA LEU A 381 -26.75 6.68 -42.95
C LEU A 381 -27.08 6.12 -41.58
N ALA A 382 -28.23 5.42 -41.41
CA ALA A 382 -28.64 4.87 -40.14
C ALA A 382 -27.69 3.78 -39.67
N THR A 383 -27.40 2.82 -40.57
CA THR A 383 -26.43 1.74 -40.30
C THR A 383 -25.03 2.31 -40.03
N ALA A 384 -24.60 3.33 -40.80
CA ALA A 384 -23.30 3.99 -40.60
C ALA A 384 -23.19 4.60 -39.17
N VAL A 385 -24.21 5.32 -38.75
CA VAL A 385 -24.23 5.92 -37.39
C VAL A 385 -24.27 4.86 -36.29
N VAL A 386 -25.16 3.87 -36.40
CA VAL A 386 -25.33 2.81 -35.40
C VAL A 386 -24.05 1.99 -35.24
N THR A 387 -23.41 1.59 -36.33
CA THR A 387 -22.15 0.82 -36.29
C THR A 387 -21.00 1.65 -35.70
N ALA A 388 -20.87 2.92 -36.10
CA ALA A 388 -19.87 3.82 -35.56
C ALA A 388 -20.05 4.07 -34.03
N VAL A 389 -21.29 4.33 -33.60
CA VAL A 389 -21.63 4.47 -32.16
C VAL A 389 -21.36 3.17 -31.41
N THR A 390 -21.67 2.03 -32.01
CA THR A 390 -21.37 0.72 -31.42
C THR A 390 -19.87 0.55 -31.17
N VAL A 391 -19.04 0.92 -32.17
CA VAL A 391 -17.58 0.91 -32.02
C VAL A 391 -17.12 1.84 -30.89
N LEU A 392 -17.66 3.06 -30.80
CA LEU A 392 -17.32 4.00 -29.72
C LEU A 392 -17.64 3.45 -28.32
N VAL A 393 -18.82 2.88 -28.15
CA VAL A 393 -19.32 2.37 -26.87
C VAL A 393 -18.56 1.11 -26.44
N ILE A 394 -18.42 0.13 -27.35
CA ILE A 394 -17.80 -1.17 -27.04
C ILE A 394 -16.31 -1.04 -26.71
N SER A 395 -15.68 0.00 -27.23
CA SER A 395 -14.25 0.24 -27.05
C SER A 395 -13.89 0.94 -25.74
N CYS A 396 -14.85 1.20 -24.86
CA CYS A 396 -14.53 1.82 -23.56
C CYS A 396 -13.55 0.96 -22.74
N PRO A 397 -12.36 1.46 -22.38
CA PRO A 397 -11.41 0.72 -21.56
C PRO A 397 -11.69 0.86 -20.05
N CYS A 398 -12.96 0.92 -19.64
CA CYS A 398 -13.38 1.17 -18.23
C CYS A 398 -12.76 0.15 -17.28
N ALA A 399 -12.87 -1.14 -17.61
CA ALA A 399 -12.32 -2.25 -16.83
C ALA A 399 -10.79 -2.14 -16.65
N LEU A 400 -10.07 -1.58 -17.63
CA LEU A 400 -8.61 -1.45 -17.59
C LEU A 400 -8.15 -0.49 -16.48
N GLY A 401 -8.87 0.62 -16.27
CA GLY A 401 -8.54 1.64 -15.27
C GLY A 401 -8.64 1.14 -13.84
N ILE A 402 -9.55 0.19 -13.56
CA ILE A 402 -9.77 -0.37 -12.21
C ILE A 402 -9.08 -1.71 -11.99
N ALA A 403 -8.67 -2.40 -13.05
CA ALA A 403 -8.11 -3.76 -13.01
C ALA A 403 -6.90 -3.89 -12.05
N THR A 404 -5.97 -2.95 -12.13
CA THR A 404 -4.74 -2.97 -11.32
C THR A 404 -4.95 -2.38 -9.93
N PRO A 405 -5.48 -1.14 -9.75
CA PRO A 405 -5.61 -0.54 -8.43
C PRO A 405 -6.43 -1.39 -7.46
N LEU A 406 -7.57 -1.93 -7.92
CA LEU A 406 -8.47 -2.72 -7.05
C LEU A 406 -7.79 -4.00 -6.54
N ALA A 407 -7.10 -4.75 -7.41
CA ALA A 407 -6.42 -5.97 -7.00
C ALA A 407 -5.23 -5.68 -6.07
N VAL A 408 -4.44 -4.62 -6.35
CA VAL A 408 -3.31 -4.20 -5.51
C VAL A 408 -3.79 -3.74 -4.13
N MET A 409 -4.88 -2.97 -4.05
CA MET A 409 -5.49 -2.55 -2.78
C MET A 409 -5.94 -3.74 -1.93
N VAL A 410 -6.56 -4.76 -2.57
CA VAL A 410 -6.95 -5.99 -1.88
C VAL A 410 -5.72 -6.75 -1.37
N GLY A 411 -4.66 -6.88 -2.18
CA GLY A 411 -3.43 -7.56 -1.79
C GLY A 411 -2.68 -6.85 -0.67
N ALA A 412 -2.47 -5.55 -0.79
CA ALA A 412 -1.81 -4.74 0.24
C ALA A 412 -2.61 -4.71 1.55
N GLY A 413 -3.94 -4.60 1.48
CA GLY A 413 -4.80 -4.64 2.65
C GLY A 413 -4.77 -5.99 3.37
N GLU A 414 -4.68 -7.11 2.64
CA GLU A 414 -4.54 -8.42 3.26
C GLU A 414 -3.14 -8.65 3.84
N ALA A 415 -2.08 -8.12 3.20
CA ALA A 415 -0.73 -8.13 3.75
C ALA A 415 -0.67 -7.38 5.08
N SER A 416 -1.25 -6.18 5.14
CA SER A 416 -1.34 -5.37 6.35
C SER A 416 -2.05 -6.09 7.50
N ARG A 417 -3.15 -6.79 7.22
CA ARG A 417 -3.87 -7.62 8.23
C ARG A 417 -3.05 -8.79 8.77
N ARG A 418 -1.96 -9.16 8.11
CA ARG A 418 -1.00 -10.19 8.56
C ARG A 418 0.23 -9.58 9.20
N GLY A 419 0.22 -8.29 9.51
CA GLY A 419 1.37 -7.58 10.08
C GLY A 419 2.51 -7.38 9.06
N ILE A 420 2.21 -7.38 7.75
CA ILE A 420 3.16 -7.14 6.67
C ILE A 420 2.83 -5.80 6.02
N LEU A 421 3.61 -4.78 6.31
CA LEU A 421 3.40 -3.44 5.79
C LEU A 421 4.16 -3.25 4.49
N VAL A 422 3.46 -3.01 3.41
CA VAL A 422 4.05 -2.75 2.09
C VAL A 422 4.00 -1.25 1.83
N ARG A 423 5.15 -0.63 1.62
CA ARG A 423 5.27 0.83 1.45
C ARG A 423 4.81 1.32 0.09
N ASN A 424 4.94 0.50 -0.97
CA ASN A 424 4.57 0.91 -2.31
C ASN A 424 4.11 -0.26 -3.19
N ALA A 425 3.23 0.05 -4.14
CA ALA A 425 2.69 -0.94 -5.07
C ALA A 425 3.77 -1.52 -6.01
N THR A 426 4.87 -0.78 -6.23
CA THR A 426 6.02 -1.23 -7.03
C THR A 426 6.73 -2.39 -6.32
N ALA A 427 6.92 -2.29 -4.98
CA ALA A 427 7.50 -3.37 -4.19
C ALA A 427 6.68 -4.65 -4.33
N LEU A 428 5.35 -4.56 -4.18
CA LEU A 428 4.47 -5.71 -4.33
C LEU A 428 4.61 -6.36 -5.73
N GLN A 429 4.78 -5.55 -6.80
CA GLN A 429 5.05 -6.07 -8.13
C GLN A 429 6.42 -6.75 -8.22
N LYS A 430 7.49 -6.12 -7.75
CA LYS A 430 8.85 -6.66 -7.77
C LYS A 430 8.96 -7.97 -6.99
N ILE A 431 8.29 -8.08 -5.82
CA ILE A 431 8.22 -9.31 -5.03
C ILE A 431 7.63 -10.46 -5.87
N SER A 432 6.57 -10.20 -6.64
CA SER A 432 5.95 -11.23 -7.49
C SER A 432 6.88 -11.76 -8.59
N GLN A 433 7.92 -11.00 -8.94
CA GLN A 433 8.89 -11.29 -10.00
C GLN A 433 10.24 -11.76 -9.46
N SER A 434 10.48 -11.59 -8.16
CA SER A 434 11.74 -11.96 -7.51
C SER A 434 11.96 -13.48 -7.53
N ARG A 435 13.24 -13.86 -7.44
CA ARG A 435 13.69 -15.27 -7.46
C ARG A 435 14.69 -15.60 -6.38
N THR A 436 15.26 -14.61 -5.74
CA THR A 436 16.30 -14.78 -4.72
C THR A 436 15.89 -14.03 -3.45
N VAL A 437 16.04 -14.68 -2.30
CA VAL A 437 15.88 -14.07 -0.98
C VAL A 437 17.22 -14.13 -0.28
N VAL A 438 17.71 -12.97 0.15
CA VAL A 438 18.95 -12.85 0.91
C VAL A 438 18.61 -12.38 2.31
N PHE A 439 19.02 -13.14 3.30
CA PHE A 439 18.84 -12.82 4.70
C PHE A 439 20.14 -12.27 5.30
N ASP A 440 20.05 -11.19 6.06
CA ASP A 440 21.06 -10.94 7.07
C ASP A 440 20.97 -11.99 8.18
N LYS A 441 22.09 -12.27 8.85
CA LYS A 441 22.10 -13.23 9.94
C LYS A 441 21.54 -12.63 11.23
N THR A 442 22.16 -11.55 11.70
CA THR A 442 21.98 -11.02 13.05
C THR A 442 20.64 -10.30 13.18
N GLY A 443 19.82 -10.65 14.19
CA GLY A 443 18.50 -10.03 14.41
C GLY A 443 17.44 -10.44 13.37
N THR A 444 17.81 -11.12 12.29
CA THR A 444 16.93 -11.58 11.21
C THR A 444 16.73 -13.10 11.26
N ILE A 445 17.76 -13.88 10.97
CA ILE A 445 17.76 -15.34 11.15
C ILE A 445 17.92 -15.71 12.62
N THR A 446 18.72 -14.93 13.36
CA THR A 446 18.94 -15.06 14.79
C THR A 446 18.09 -14.07 15.59
N MET A 447 18.06 -14.22 16.89
CA MET A 447 17.26 -13.35 17.77
C MET A 447 17.83 -11.93 17.92
N GLY A 448 19.11 -11.70 17.57
CA GLY A 448 19.81 -10.43 17.79
C GLY A 448 20.08 -10.15 19.29
N LYS A 449 20.00 -11.19 20.11
CA LYS A 449 20.24 -11.14 21.56
C LYS A 449 21.31 -12.19 21.89
N PRO A 450 22.58 -11.82 21.93
CA PRO A 450 23.65 -12.72 22.32
C PRO A 450 23.38 -13.28 23.72
N THR A 451 23.60 -14.57 23.91
CA THR A 451 23.51 -15.25 25.19
C THR A 451 24.82 -15.94 25.48
N LEU A 452 25.17 -16.08 26.77
CA LEU A 452 26.36 -16.79 27.17
C LEU A 452 26.22 -18.29 26.82
N ALA A 453 27.09 -18.77 25.94
CA ALA A 453 27.18 -20.19 25.58
C ALA A 453 28.12 -20.93 26.50
N SER A 454 29.29 -20.36 26.76
CA SER A 454 30.28 -20.96 27.64
C SER A 454 31.20 -19.91 28.27
N ILE A 455 31.72 -20.23 29.44
CA ILE A 455 32.80 -19.52 30.10
C ILE A 455 33.93 -20.52 30.40
N GLU A 456 35.14 -20.19 29.96
CA GLU A 456 36.33 -20.95 30.23
C GLU A 456 37.17 -20.21 31.24
N VAL A 457 37.25 -20.69 32.48
CA VAL A 457 38.09 -20.10 33.54
C VAL A 457 39.53 -20.50 33.30
N VAL A 458 40.41 -19.52 33.11
CA VAL A 458 41.83 -19.71 32.72
C VAL A 458 42.73 -19.60 33.97
N ASP A 459 42.40 -18.73 34.91
CA ASP A 459 43.24 -18.45 36.09
C ASP A 459 43.19 -19.55 37.15
N GLY A 460 42.17 -20.42 37.10
CA GLY A 460 41.98 -21.53 38.06
C GLY A 460 41.82 -21.11 39.52
N ARG A 461 41.62 -19.81 39.79
CA ARG A 461 41.54 -19.24 41.15
C ARG A 461 40.16 -18.63 41.42
N SER A 462 39.50 -18.09 40.43
CA SER A 462 38.22 -17.43 40.54
C SER A 462 37.07 -18.37 40.11
N SER A 463 35.92 -18.25 40.75
CA SER A 463 34.72 -18.96 40.32
C SER A 463 34.10 -18.29 39.09
N GLU A 464 33.35 -19.05 38.26
CA GLU A 464 32.61 -18.49 37.14
C GLU A 464 31.72 -17.30 37.56
N ASP A 465 30.99 -17.44 38.67
CA ASP A 465 30.08 -16.41 39.14
C ASP A 465 30.80 -15.14 39.60
N GLN A 466 32.00 -15.28 40.19
CA GLN A 466 32.82 -14.11 40.52
C GLN A 466 33.30 -13.36 39.29
N LEU A 467 33.75 -14.11 38.27
CA LEU A 467 34.22 -13.49 37.01
C LEU A 467 33.08 -12.83 36.21
N ILE A 468 31.89 -13.45 36.22
CA ILE A 468 30.68 -12.87 35.63
C ILE A 468 30.28 -11.60 36.37
N ALA A 469 30.31 -11.60 37.74
CA ALA A 469 29.97 -10.43 38.52
C ALA A 469 30.94 -9.26 38.28
N LEU A 470 32.25 -9.53 38.17
CA LEU A 470 33.27 -8.51 37.86
C LEU A 470 33.10 -7.97 36.42
N ALA A 471 32.87 -8.86 35.44
CA ALA A 471 32.61 -8.45 34.07
C ALA A 471 31.30 -7.64 33.94
N ALA A 472 30.26 -8.03 34.65
CA ALA A 472 29.01 -7.28 34.71
C ALA A 472 29.18 -5.89 35.35
N ALA A 473 30.02 -5.78 36.37
CA ALA A 473 30.35 -4.48 36.98
C ALA A 473 31.10 -3.60 35.99
N ALA A 474 32.09 -4.11 35.26
CA ALA A 474 32.83 -3.35 34.24
C ALA A 474 31.96 -2.97 33.03
N GLU A 475 31.00 -3.79 32.66
CA GLU A 475 30.08 -3.55 31.51
C GLU A 475 28.80 -2.78 31.92
N SER A 476 28.63 -2.42 33.19
CA SER A 476 27.39 -1.81 33.71
C SER A 476 27.06 -0.44 33.06
N ALA A 477 28.06 0.27 32.57
CA ALA A 477 27.91 1.56 31.87
C ALA A 477 27.97 1.43 30.34
N SER A 478 28.07 0.22 29.81
CA SER A 478 28.20 -0.05 28.37
C SER A 478 26.85 -0.37 27.75
N GLU A 479 26.57 0.22 26.57
CA GLU A 479 25.37 -0.09 25.78
C GLU A 479 25.63 -1.21 24.74
N HIS A 480 26.78 -1.83 24.77
CA HIS A 480 27.15 -2.85 23.77
C HIS A 480 26.34 -4.15 23.97
N PRO A 481 25.96 -4.89 22.91
CA PRO A 481 25.24 -6.15 23.02
C PRO A 481 25.92 -7.23 23.91
N ILE A 482 27.24 -7.21 23.98
CA ILE A 482 28.05 -8.06 24.89
C ILE A 482 27.76 -7.70 26.35
N ALA A 483 27.69 -6.41 26.67
CA ALA A 483 27.37 -5.93 28.02
C ALA A 483 25.98 -6.42 28.45
N HIS A 484 24.97 -6.23 27.60
CA HIS A 484 23.63 -6.71 27.90
C HIS A 484 23.58 -8.23 28.15
N ALA A 485 24.34 -9.00 27.37
CA ALA A 485 24.40 -10.47 27.57
C ALA A 485 25.02 -10.83 28.92
N ILE A 486 26.12 -10.18 29.31
CA ILE A 486 26.81 -10.43 30.58
C ILE A 486 25.92 -9.98 31.78
N LEU A 487 25.33 -8.79 31.69
CA LEU A 487 24.43 -8.26 32.71
C LEU A 487 23.18 -9.15 32.89
N GLN A 488 22.62 -9.67 31.79
CA GLN A 488 21.49 -10.60 31.86
C GLN A 488 21.86 -11.90 32.59
N VAL A 489 23.03 -12.48 32.30
CA VAL A 489 23.50 -13.68 33.01
C VAL A 489 23.73 -13.41 34.48
N ALA A 490 24.33 -12.26 34.83
CA ALA A 490 24.52 -11.87 36.23
C ALA A 490 23.17 -11.73 36.94
N SER A 491 22.18 -11.14 36.31
CA SER A 491 20.80 -11.02 36.81
C SER A 491 20.13 -12.39 37.00
N ASP A 492 20.20 -13.26 36.01
CA ASP A 492 19.58 -14.60 36.01
C ASP A 492 20.17 -15.48 37.13
N ARG A 493 21.49 -15.34 37.38
CA ARG A 493 22.20 -16.01 38.47
C ARG A 493 22.10 -15.26 39.80
N ARG A 494 21.40 -14.09 39.82
CA ARG A 494 21.20 -13.23 41.01
C ARG A 494 22.53 -12.82 41.67
N LEU A 495 23.54 -12.50 40.85
CA LEU A 495 24.84 -12.07 41.35
C LEU A 495 24.77 -10.62 41.80
N LEU A 496 25.53 -10.27 42.84
CA LEU A 496 25.70 -8.90 43.29
C LEU A 496 26.71 -8.20 42.35
N ILE A 497 26.29 -7.12 41.72
CA ILE A 497 27.13 -6.31 40.84
C ILE A 497 27.64 -5.12 41.66
N ALA A 498 28.96 -5.05 41.84
CA ALA A 498 29.61 -3.92 42.49
C ALA A 498 29.60 -2.67 41.63
N PRO A 499 29.65 -1.45 42.19
CA PRO A 499 29.84 -0.24 41.40
C PRO A 499 31.22 -0.25 40.75
N CYS A 500 31.32 0.30 39.52
CA CYS A 500 32.60 0.49 38.83
C CYS A 500 33.03 1.96 38.85
N GLU A 501 34.34 2.15 38.86
CA GLU A 501 35.01 3.46 38.72
C GLU A 501 35.88 3.44 37.45
N ASP A 502 36.29 4.62 36.97
CA ASP A 502 37.22 4.80 35.84
C ASP A 502 36.82 4.00 34.56
N PHE A 503 35.52 3.98 34.25
CA PHE A 503 35.01 3.29 33.06
C PHE A 503 35.59 3.90 31.78
N LEU A 504 36.19 3.07 30.95
CA LEU A 504 36.72 3.44 29.62
C LEU A 504 36.24 2.43 28.58
N ALA A 505 35.60 2.92 27.51
CA ALA A 505 35.24 2.12 26.34
C ALA A 505 36.15 2.47 25.16
N GLU A 506 36.84 1.48 24.60
CA GLU A 506 37.66 1.61 23.41
C GLU A 506 37.00 0.91 22.23
N PRO A 507 36.51 1.66 21.20
CA PRO A 507 35.85 1.07 20.05
C PRO A 507 36.70 -0.01 19.35
N GLY A 508 36.11 -1.20 19.16
CA GLY A 508 36.78 -2.33 18.51
C GLY A 508 37.73 -3.13 19.41
N VAL A 509 38.03 -2.68 20.62
CA VAL A 509 38.87 -3.37 21.61
C VAL A 509 38.01 -3.95 22.73
N GLY A 510 37.26 -3.13 23.42
CA GLY A 510 36.42 -3.56 24.55
C GLY A 510 36.22 -2.47 25.59
N VAL A 511 35.94 -2.86 26.83
CA VAL A 511 35.77 -1.96 27.95
C VAL A 511 36.74 -2.31 29.07
N SER A 512 37.08 -1.30 29.88
CA SER A 512 37.83 -1.47 31.13
C SER A 512 37.26 -0.59 32.23
N ALA A 513 37.37 -1.03 33.47
CA ALA A 513 36.92 -0.28 34.65
C ALA A 513 37.69 -0.75 35.91
N THR A 514 37.63 0.03 36.96
CA THR A 514 38.11 -0.34 38.27
C THR A 514 36.90 -0.83 39.10
N VAL A 515 36.96 -2.07 39.62
CA VAL A 515 35.92 -2.69 40.45
C VAL A 515 36.58 -3.20 41.70
N ASP A 516 36.12 -2.72 42.86
CA ASP A 516 36.69 -3.05 44.17
C ASP A 516 38.23 -2.86 44.24
N GLY A 517 38.72 -1.79 43.58
CA GLY A 517 40.15 -1.46 43.54
C GLY A 517 41.00 -2.33 42.62
N ARG A 518 40.36 -3.19 41.80
CA ARG A 518 41.05 -4.03 40.81
C ARG A 518 40.75 -3.58 39.38
N TYR A 519 41.71 -3.67 38.51
CA TYR A 519 41.53 -3.42 37.07
C TYR A 519 40.79 -4.59 36.44
N ILE A 520 39.64 -4.34 35.85
CA ILE A 520 38.85 -5.34 35.13
C ILE A 520 38.69 -4.85 33.67
N ALA A 521 38.98 -5.73 32.73
CA ALA A 521 38.70 -5.44 31.31
C ALA A 521 37.97 -6.61 30.65
N VAL A 522 37.00 -6.25 29.79
CA VAL A 522 36.30 -7.19 28.91
C VAL A 522 36.66 -6.79 27.49
N VAL A 523 37.57 -7.53 26.89
CA VAL A 523 38.15 -7.20 25.60
C VAL A 523 38.00 -8.32 24.59
N ARG A 524 38.03 -7.97 23.30
CA ARG A 524 37.90 -8.96 22.20
C ARG A 524 39.00 -10.01 22.30
N ASP A 525 38.64 -11.29 22.07
CA ASP A 525 39.57 -12.42 22.07
C ASP A 525 39.64 -13.09 20.69
N GLU A 526 40.80 -13.70 20.35
CA GLU A 526 40.97 -14.44 19.09
C GLU A 526 40.31 -15.81 19.10
N ARG A 527 40.18 -16.43 20.29
CA ARG A 527 39.68 -17.79 20.49
C ARG A 527 38.24 -17.86 21.00
N ALA A 528 37.70 -16.73 21.52
CA ALA A 528 36.36 -16.60 22.06
C ALA A 528 35.72 -15.30 21.60
N THR A 529 34.52 -14.99 22.08
CA THR A 529 33.88 -13.71 21.79
C THR A 529 34.58 -12.56 22.51
N ALA A 530 34.88 -12.75 23.79
CA ALA A 530 35.64 -11.83 24.61
C ALA A 530 36.43 -12.58 25.68
N ARG A 531 37.44 -11.92 26.25
CA ARG A 531 38.15 -12.39 27.43
C ARG A 531 37.97 -11.37 28.58
N ILE A 532 37.92 -11.91 29.76
CA ILE A 532 37.89 -11.15 31.00
C ILE A 532 39.32 -11.09 31.51
N GLU A 533 39.85 -9.90 31.69
CA GLU A 533 41.14 -9.65 32.31
C GLU A 533 40.95 -9.06 33.70
N VAL A 534 41.67 -9.58 34.64
CA VAL A 534 41.73 -9.09 36.01
C VAL A 534 43.17 -8.74 36.33
N ASP A 535 43.43 -7.47 36.67
CA ASP A 535 44.77 -6.95 36.90
C ASP A 535 45.74 -7.25 35.73
N HIS A 536 45.23 -7.06 34.47
CA HIS A 536 45.97 -7.31 33.23
C HIS A 536 46.31 -8.80 32.96
N VAL A 537 45.70 -9.73 33.68
CA VAL A 537 45.87 -11.16 33.46
C VAL A 537 44.56 -11.75 32.96
N VAL A 538 44.65 -12.59 31.93
CA VAL A 538 43.43 -13.27 31.41
C VAL A 538 42.91 -14.26 32.44
N ALA A 539 41.74 -13.95 33.01
CA ALA A 539 41.06 -14.76 34.04
C ALA A 539 40.05 -15.72 33.43
N ALA A 540 39.31 -15.30 32.41
CA ALA A 540 38.39 -16.18 31.69
C ALA A 540 38.22 -15.76 30.22
N ARG A 541 37.69 -16.71 29.42
CA ARG A 541 37.18 -16.47 28.07
C ARG A 541 35.70 -16.72 28.05
N ILE A 542 34.95 -15.84 27.43
CA ILE A 542 33.51 -15.95 27.28
C ILE A 542 33.13 -16.12 25.80
N THR A 543 32.30 -17.10 25.52
CA THR A 543 31.72 -17.30 24.19
C THR A 543 30.24 -16.96 24.25
N LEU A 544 29.85 -16.00 23.45
CA LEU A 544 28.46 -15.61 23.27
C LEU A 544 27.95 -16.17 21.95
N VAL A 545 26.72 -16.61 21.94
CA VAL A 545 26.04 -17.12 20.74
C VAL A 545 24.72 -16.42 20.60
N ASP A 546 24.47 -15.90 19.40
CA ASP A 546 23.17 -15.39 19.02
C ASP A 546 22.29 -16.53 18.51
N ARG A 547 21.28 -16.90 19.26
CA ARG A 547 20.46 -18.08 19.02
C ARG A 547 19.66 -17.93 17.73
N VAL A 548 19.62 -18.97 16.91
CA VAL A 548 18.76 -19.09 15.74
C VAL A 548 17.30 -19.02 16.19
N ARG A 549 16.49 -18.27 15.43
CA ARG A 549 15.03 -18.25 15.66
C ARG A 549 14.44 -19.62 15.30
N PRO A 550 13.55 -20.17 16.14
CA PRO A 550 12.94 -21.49 15.87
C PRO A 550 12.23 -21.54 14.51
N GLU A 551 11.73 -20.40 14.01
CA GLU A 551 10.99 -20.27 12.78
C GLU A 551 11.87 -20.20 11.53
N SER A 552 13.19 -19.93 11.67
CA SER A 552 14.09 -19.66 10.54
C SER A 552 14.26 -20.87 9.63
N ALA A 553 14.46 -22.04 10.16
CA ALA A 553 14.61 -23.27 9.37
C ALA A 553 13.32 -23.56 8.55
N GLN A 554 12.14 -23.38 9.17
CA GLN A 554 10.85 -23.55 8.48
C GLN A 554 10.66 -22.51 7.38
N ALA A 555 11.06 -21.26 7.62
CA ALA A 555 10.95 -20.18 6.64
C ALA A 555 11.80 -20.49 5.40
N ILE A 556 13.06 -20.91 5.59
CA ILE A 556 13.99 -21.26 4.52
C ILE A 556 13.50 -22.47 3.73
N ALA A 557 13.07 -23.54 4.41
CA ALA A 557 12.49 -24.72 3.77
C ALA A 557 11.26 -24.37 2.93
N THR A 558 10.39 -23.47 3.43
CA THR A 558 9.22 -22.98 2.68
C THR A 558 9.63 -22.22 1.43
N LEU A 559 10.65 -21.36 1.50
CA LEU A 559 11.14 -20.59 0.36
C LEU A 559 11.79 -21.50 -0.70
N HIS A 560 12.59 -22.50 -0.29
CA HIS A 560 13.11 -23.52 -1.20
C HIS A 560 11.98 -24.31 -1.88
N GLY A 561 10.96 -24.71 -1.11
CA GLY A 561 9.75 -25.36 -1.65
C GLY A 561 8.95 -24.49 -2.63
N MET A 562 9.04 -23.17 -2.51
CA MET A 562 8.45 -22.21 -3.46
C MET A 562 9.34 -21.93 -4.69
N GLY A 563 10.53 -22.57 -4.78
CA GLY A 563 11.49 -22.44 -5.87
C GLY A 563 12.37 -21.18 -5.82
N TYR A 564 12.54 -20.58 -4.63
CA TYR A 564 13.46 -19.46 -4.43
C TYR A 564 14.88 -19.95 -4.16
N LYS A 565 15.85 -19.18 -4.66
CA LYS A 565 17.22 -19.25 -4.17
C LYS A 565 17.28 -18.49 -2.86
N VAL A 566 17.85 -19.11 -1.83
CA VAL A 566 18.02 -18.47 -0.52
C VAL A 566 19.50 -18.31 -0.26
N ALA A 567 19.92 -17.17 0.29
CA ALA A 567 21.29 -16.95 0.71
C ALA A 567 21.33 -16.23 2.07
N MET A 568 22.37 -16.46 2.84
CA MET A 568 22.67 -15.77 4.08
C MET A 568 23.89 -14.86 3.90
N LEU A 569 23.79 -13.63 4.40
CA LEU A 569 24.82 -12.61 4.31
C LEU A 569 25.16 -12.12 5.73
N THR A 570 26.43 -12.19 6.13
CA THR A 570 26.84 -11.82 7.49
C THR A 570 28.26 -11.26 7.55
N GLY A 571 28.48 -10.34 8.49
CA GLY A 571 29.81 -9.86 8.85
C GLY A 571 30.59 -10.78 9.80
N ASP A 572 29.99 -11.89 10.24
CA ASP A 572 30.64 -12.84 11.11
C ASP A 572 31.67 -13.68 10.38
N ARG A 573 32.57 -14.28 11.18
CA ARG A 573 33.59 -15.21 10.67
C ARG A 573 32.93 -16.42 9.99
N TYR A 574 33.57 -16.91 8.95
CA TYR A 574 33.08 -18.00 8.09
C TYR A 574 32.56 -19.22 8.89
N GLN A 575 33.33 -19.70 9.90
CA GLN A 575 32.93 -20.91 10.65
C GLN A 575 31.61 -20.68 11.42
N ALA A 576 31.44 -19.53 12.09
CA ALA A 576 30.22 -19.21 12.82
C ALA A 576 29.01 -19.05 11.88
N ALA A 577 29.24 -18.55 10.67
CA ALA A 577 28.21 -18.46 9.65
C ALA A 577 27.77 -19.85 9.13
N ILE A 578 28.72 -20.76 8.91
CA ILE A 578 28.43 -22.12 8.45
C ILE A 578 27.69 -22.93 9.52
N ASP A 579 28.00 -22.75 10.80
CA ASP A 579 27.32 -23.48 11.87
C ASP A 579 25.82 -23.07 11.92
N VAL A 580 25.52 -21.78 11.82
CA VAL A 580 24.13 -21.27 11.69
C VAL A 580 23.47 -21.78 10.39
N ALA A 581 24.18 -21.76 9.26
CA ALA A 581 23.67 -22.22 7.98
C ALA A 581 23.23 -23.69 8.02
N LYS A 582 24.03 -24.54 8.63
CA LYS A 582 23.70 -25.97 8.82
C LYS A 582 22.44 -26.17 9.66
N GLU A 583 22.28 -25.37 10.73
CA GLU A 583 21.11 -25.43 11.61
C GLU A 583 19.82 -25.06 10.87
N ILE A 584 19.87 -24.11 9.93
CA ILE A 584 18.71 -23.63 9.17
C ILE A 584 18.51 -24.33 7.82
N GLY A 585 19.40 -25.26 7.46
CA GLY A 585 19.30 -26.04 6.21
C GLY A 585 19.78 -25.33 4.96
N LEU A 586 20.74 -24.38 5.08
CA LEU A 586 21.44 -23.75 3.96
C LEU A 586 22.73 -24.48 3.65
N ASN A 587 23.11 -24.51 2.37
CA ASN A 587 24.40 -25.08 1.91
C ASN A 587 25.51 -24.02 2.07
N GLU A 588 26.77 -24.48 2.15
CA GLU A 588 27.94 -23.58 2.26
C GLU A 588 28.01 -22.56 1.10
N SER A 589 27.61 -22.97 -0.10
CA SER A 589 27.59 -22.10 -1.30
C SER A 589 26.53 -20.98 -1.24
N GLU A 590 25.59 -21.05 -0.30
CA GLU A 590 24.52 -20.08 -0.08
C GLU A 590 24.88 -19.07 1.04
N VAL A 591 26.13 -19.14 1.56
CA VAL A 591 26.60 -18.29 2.64
C VAL A 591 27.68 -17.33 2.15
N VAL A 592 27.54 -16.05 2.49
CA VAL A 592 28.57 -15.02 2.31
C VAL A 592 28.92 -14.48 3.69
N ALA A 593 30.08 -14.91 4.19
CA ALA A 593 30.61 -14.51 5.50
C ALA A 593 31.64 -13.39 5.38
N ASP A 594 32.14 -12.88 6.52
CA ASP A 594 33.14 -11.82 6.63
C ASP A 594 32.79 -10.57 5.80
N ALA A 595 31.51 -10.27 5.62
CA ALA A 595 31.04 -9.23 4.75
C ALA A 595 31.07 -7.85 5.43
N THR A 596 31.78 -6.88 4.85
CA THR A 596 31.68 -5.46 5.21
C THR A 596 30.40 -4.84 4.67
N PRO A 597 29.94 -3.68 5.14
CA PRO A 597 28.76 -3.00 4.58
C PRO A 597 28.85 -2.81 3.06
N GLU A 598 30.02 -2.45 2.52
CA GLU A 598 30.24 -2.25 1.08
C GLU A 598 30.19 -3.59 0.32
N SER A 599 30.76 -4.64 0.89
CA SER A 599 30.74 -5.97 0.26
C SER A 599 29.34 -6.59 0.31
N LYS A 600 28.50 -6.26 1.30
CA LYS A 600 27.07 -6.61 1.33
C LYS A 600 26.32 -6.03 0.13
N VAL A 601 26.54 -4.75 -0.18
CA VAL A 601 25.95 -4.08 -1.35
C VAL A 601 26.39 -4.80 -2.65
N SER A 602 27.69 -5.06 -2.78
CA SER A 602 28.22 -5.76 -3.96
C SER A 602 27.72 -7.21 -4.09
N ALA A 603 27.46 -7.89 -2.96
CA ALA A 603 26.86 -9.23 -2.96
C ALA A 603 25.42 -9.20 -3.49
N ILE A 604 24.60 -8.21 -3.11
CA ILE A 604 23.24 -8.05 -3.63
C ILE A 604 23.27 -7.91 -5.15
N GLU A 605 24.19 -7.13 -5.72
CA GLU A 605 24.34 -7.01 -7.18
C GLU A 605 24.68 -8.34 -7.85
N ARG A 606 25.59 -9.11 -7.28
CA ARG A 606 25.97 -10.47 -7.77
C ARG A 606 24.80 -11.45 -7.72
N PHE A 607 23.92 -11.35 -6.73
CA PHE A 607 22.72 -12.19 -6.63
C PHE A 607 21.60 -11.79 -7.61
N GLY A 608 21.74 -10.70 -8.34
CA GLY A 608 20.78 -10.26 -9.36
C GLY A 608 20.09 -8.95 -9.06
N GLY A 609 20.60 -8.13 -8.11
CA GLY A 609 20.18 -6.77 -7.82
C GLY A 609 18.67 -6.58 -7.74
N GLU A 610 18.05 -6.13 -8.83
CA GLU A 610 16.61 -5.83 -8.92
C GLU A 610 15.66 -7.03 -8.71
N THR A 611 16.16 -8.25 -8.78
CA THR A 611 15.36 -9.48 -8.55
C THR A 611 15.53 -10.08 -7.17
N VAL A 612 16.31 -9.41 -6.31
CA VAL A 612 16.63 -9.84 -4.95
C VAL A 612 15.68 -9.21 -3.94
N LEU A 613 15.22 -10.00 -2.99
CA LEU A 613 14.61 -9.56 -1.75
C LEU A 613 15.69 -9.61 -0.67
N MET A 614 16.08 -8.46 -0.11
CA MET A 614 17.01 -8.38 1.02
C MET A 614 16.23 -8.21 2.32
N VAL A 615 16.49 -9.07 3.29
CA VAL A 615 15.84 -9.07 4.61
C VAL A 615 16.88 -8.76 5.66
N GLY A 616 16.67 -7.74 6.46
CA GLY A 616 17.59 -7.32 7.52
C GLY A 616 16.89 -6.53 8.63
N ASP A 617 17.59 -6.29 9.74
CA ASP A 617 17.08 -5.54 10.89
C ASP A 617 17.95 -4.35 11.29
N GLY A 618 19.20 -4.28 10.87
CA GLY A 618 20.21 -3.38 11.38
C GLY A 618 20.53 -2.17 10.51
N ILE A 619 21.18 -1.19 11.11
CA ILE A 619 21.74 0.00 10.43
C ILE A 619 22.78 -0.43 9.39
N ASN A 620 23.54 -1.48 9.68
CA ASN A 620 24.61 -2.00 8.82
C ASN A 620 24.10 -2.57 7.50
N ASP A 621 22.82 -2.90 7.41
CA ASP A 621 22.17 -3.48 6.24
C ASP A 621 21.40 -2.46 5.40
N ALA A 622 21.26 -1.23 5.89
CA ALA A 622 20.47 -0.18 5.21
C ALA A 622 20.94 0.04 3.77
N GLY A 623 22.26 -0.02 3.50
CA GLY A 623 22.80 0.07 2.15
C GLY A 623 22.42 -1.10 1.25
N ALA A 624 22.49 -2.34 1.77
CA ALA A 624 22.11 -3.55 1.05
C ALA A 624 20.58 -3.61 0.81
N ILE A 625 19.78 -3.22 1.82
CA ILE A 625 18.33 -3.10 1.74
C ILE A 625 17.92 -2.09 0.67
N ALA A 626 18.54 -0.92 0.65
CA ALA A 626 18.25 0.12 -0.34
C ALA A 626 18.67 -0.27 -1.78
N ARG A 627 19.70 -1.13 -1.93
CA ARG A 627 20.21 -1.56 -3.24
C ARG A 627 19.47 -2.74 -3.82
N ALA A 628 18.82 -3.54 -3.00
CA ALA A 628 18.03 -4.68 -3.43
C ALA A 628 16.82 -4.26 -4.27
N GLY A 629 16.30 -5.20 -5.07
CA GLY A 629 15.05 -4.99 -5.80
C GLY A 629 13.88 -4.66 -4.88
N VAL A 630 13.85 -5.29 -3.69
CA VAL A 630 12.95 -4.96 -2.58
C VAL A 630 13.69 -5.16 -1.26
N GLY A 631 13.73 -4.11 -0.47
CA GLY A 631 14.24 -4.14 0.90
C GLY A 631 13.14 -4.50 1.90
N ILE A 632 13.39 -5.46 2.78
CA ILE A 632 12.45 -5.92 3.81
C ILE A 632 13.10 -5.73 5.17
N ALA A 633 12.46 -4.95 6.04
CA ALA A 633 12.88 -4.75 7.42
C ALA A 633 12.09 -5.68 8.36
N MET A 634 12.80 -6.27 9.34
CA MET A 634 12.17 -7.00 10.45
C MET A 634 11.57 -6.01 11.46
N GLY A 635 10.59 -6.43 12.26
CA GLY A 635 9.90 -5.56 13.22
C GLY A 635 10.79 -4.98 14.33
N SER A 636 11.93 -5.65 14.62
CA SER A 636 12.98 -5.15 15.52
C SER A 636 13.89 -4.11 14.89
N ALA A 637 13.73 -3.85 13.57
CA ALA A 637 14.62 -2.97 12.82
C ALA A 637 14.62 -1.53 13.36
N THR A 638 15.78 -0.89 13.27
CA THR A 638 15.95 0.50 13.68
C THR A 638 15.11 1.45 12.83
N ALA A 639 14.87 2.66 13.33
CA ALA A 639 14.12 3.68 12.60
C ALA A 639 14.74 3.97 11.21
N LEU A 640 16.07 3.95 11.07
CA LEU A 640 16.77 4.16 9.81
C LEU A 640 16.51 3.01 8.83
N THR A 641 16.62 1.77 9.28
CA THR A 641 16.35 0.58 8.45
C THR A 641 14.90 0.55 8.02
N THR A 642 13.98 0.81 8.95
CA THR A 642 12.55 0.90 8.66
C THR A 642 12.25 1.98 7.63
N SER A 643 12.94 3.13 7.68
CA SER A 643 12.72 4.22 6.70
C SER A 643 13.23 3.90 5.30
N SER A 644 14.23 3.04 5.19
CA SER A 644 14.87 2.65 3.91
C SER A 644 14.21 1.44 3.25
N ALA A 645 13.43 0.65 4.00
CA ALA A 645 12.81 -0.57 3.50
C ALA A 645 11.52 -0.32 2.73
N ASP A 646 11.27 -1.13 1.69
CA ASP A 646 10.02 -1.16 0.92
C ASP A 646 8.90 -1.90 1.65
N VAL A 647 9.27 -2.86 2.50
CA VAL A 647 8.34 -3.68 3.29
C VAL A 647 8.84 -3.79 4.72
N VAL A 648 7.92 -3.75 5.67
CA VAL A 648 8.20 -3.97 7.09
C VAL A 648 7.37 -5.15 7.59
N LEU A 649 8.05 -6.16 8.15
CA LEU A 649 7.40 -7.25 8.86
C LEU A 649 7.25 -6.84 10.33
N MET A 650 6.02 -6.57 10.77
CA MET A 650 5.76 -6.15 12.17
C MET A 650 6.11 -7.26 13.17
N ARG A 651 5.94 -8.50 12.76
CA ARG A 651 6.41 -9.66 13.51
C ARG A 651 7.88 -9.92 13.21
N ASN A 652 8.65 -10.27 14.24
CA ASN A 652 10.01 -10.75 14.07
C ASN A 652 10.06 -12.23 13.61
N ASP A 653 9.19 -12.58 12.66
CA ASP A 653 9.02 -13.93 12.16
C ASP A 653 9.37 -14.01 10.67
N PRO A 654 10.48 -14.70 10.31
CA PRO A 654 10.90 -14.80 8.92
C PRO A 654 9.93 -15.59 8.02
N ARG A 655 8.98 -16.36 8.58
CA ARG A 655 7.91 -17.04 7.81
C ARG A 655 7.00 -16.05 7.09
N GLY A 656 6.89 -14.81 7.59
CA GLY A 656 6.16 -13.72 6.95
C GLY A 656 6.60 -13.43 5.51
N ILE A 657 7.86 -13.73 5.16
CA ILE A 657 8.39 -13.55 3.81
C ILE A 657 7.71 -14.49 2.81
N GLY A 658 7.54 -15.76 3.17
CA GLY A 658 6.80 -16.71 2.35
C GLY A 658 5.34 -16.29 2.15
N GLU A 659 4.70 -15.72 3.17
CA GLU A 659 3.35 -15.16 3.08
C GLU A 659 3.27 -13.95 2.16
N LEU A 660 4.19 -13.01 2.30
CA LEU A 660 4.31 -11.82 1.45
C LEU A 660 4.45 -12.21 -0.03
N ILE A 661 5.32 -13.17 -0.33
CA ILE A 661 5.54 -13.68 -1.69
C ILE A 661 4.25 -14.31 -2.24
N ALA A 662 3.56 -15.13 -1.44
CA ALA A 662 2.30 -15.77 -1.85
C ALA A 662 1.22 -14.73 -2.16
N ILE A 663 1.02 -13.74 -1.28
CA ILE A 663 0.06 -12.65 -1.48
C ILE A 663 0.41 -11.87 -2.75
N SER A 664 1.68 -11.51 -2.92
CA SER A 664 2.16 -10.74 -4.07
C SER A 664 1.92 -11.49 -5.40
N ARG A 665 2.31 -12.78 -5.48
CA ARG A 665 2.08 -13.63 -6.66
C ARG A 665 0.60 -13.79 -6.99
N MET A 666 -0.27 -13.98 -5.99
CA MET A 666 -1.71 -14.08 -6.22
C MET A 666 -2.30 -12.76 -6.69
N THR A 667 -1.91 -11.65 -6.10
CA THR A 667 -2.34 -10.30 -6.47
C THR A 667 -2.00 -10.01 -7.93
N PHE A 668 -0.75 -10.19 -8.33
CA PHE A 668 -0.32 -9.90 -9.71
C PHE A 668 -0.80 -10.94 -10.72
N ARG A 669 -1.13 -12.15 -10.32
CA ARG A 669 -1.88 -13.10 -11.18
C ARG A 669 -3.26 -12.56 -11.51
N VAL A 670 -4.00 -12.05 -10.51
CA VAL A 670 -5.32 -11.44 -10.71
C VAL A 670 -5.22 -10.17 -11.54
N VAL A 671 -4.22 -9.31 -11.31
CA VAL A 671 -3.95 -8.13 -12.15
C VAL A 671 -3.79 -8.54 -13.62
N LYS A 672 -2.94 -9.52 -13.91
CA LYS A 672 -2.72 -10.02 -15.29
C LYS A 672 -4.00 -10.62 -15.90
N GLN A 673 -4.79 -11.36 -15.11
CA GLN A 673 -6.08 -11.89 -15.56
C GLN A 673 -7.05 -10.77 -15.91
N ASN A 674 -7.18 -9.77 -15.05
CA ASN A 674 -8.07 -8.63 -15.26
C ASN A 674 -7.67 -7.84 -16.50
N LEU A 675 -6.37 -7.55 -16.67
CA LEU A 675 -5.86 -6.89 -17.87
C LEU A 675 -6.12 -7.72 -19.12
N GLY A 676 -5.85 -9.04 -19.07
CA GLY A 676 -6.12 -9.96 -20.16
C GLY A 676 -7.58 -9.96 -20.57
N LEU A 677 -8.51 -10.05 -19.61
CA LEU A 677 -9.95 -10.00 -19.87
C LEU A 677 -10.36 -8.68 -20.55
N ALA A 678 -9.86 -7.54 -20.04
CA ALA A 678 -10.17 -6.23 -20.59
C ALA A 678 -9.67 -6.08 -22.04
N PHE A 679 -8.47 -6.60 -22.37
CA PHE A 679 -7.92 -6.53 -23.73
C PHE A 679 -8.58 -7.49 -24.70
N VAL A 680 -8.78 -8.76 -24.30
CA VAL A 680 -9.37 -9.79 -25.17
C VAL A 680 -10.79 -9.41 -25.56
N TYR A 681 -11.57 -8.90 -24.62
CA TYR A 681 -12.91 -8.41 -24.88
C TYR A 681 -12.90 -7.34 -25.99
N ASN A 682 -12.12 -6.28 -25.85
CA ASN A 682 -12.06 -5.20 -26.83
C ASN A 682 -11.51 -5.67 -28.18
N ALA A 683 -10.48 -6.53 -28.18
CA ALA A 683 -9.88 -7.06 -29.42
C ALA A 683 -10.86 -7.88 -30.25
N LEU A 684 -11.81 -8.58 -29.62
CA LEU A 684 -12.84 -9.35 -30.32
C LEU A 684 -14.07 -8.50 -30.66
N ALA A 685 -14.47 -7.63 -29.77
CA ALA A 685 -15.73 -6.91 -29.88
C ALA A 685 -15.68 -5.73 -30.87
N ILE A 686 -14.55 -5.02 -30.97
CA ILE A 686 -14.40 -3.89 -31.90
C ILE A 686 -14.56 -4.33 -33.35
N PRO A 687 -13.89 -5.38 -33.89
CA PRO A 687 -14.11 -5.84 -35.26
C PRO A 687 -15.56 -6.29 -35.53
N LEU A 688 -16.19 -6.99 -34.56
CA LEU A 688 -17.59 -7.40 -34.71
C LEU A 688 -18.54 -6.20 -34.83
N ALA A 689 -18.29 -5.16 -34.03
CA ALA A 689 -19.04 -3.91 -34.08
C ALA A 689 -18.82 -3.19 -35.41
N ALA A 690 -17.57 -3.06 -35.86
CA ALA A 690 -17.22 -2.39 -37.11
C ALA A 690 -17.80 -3.09 -38.34
N LEU A 691 -17.90 -4.43 -38.32
CA LEU A 691 -18.53 -5.23 -39.36
C LEU A 691 -20.08 -5.21 -39.32
N GLY A 692 -20.68 -4.49 -38.36
CA GLY A 692 -22.14 -4.38 -38.24
C GLY A 692 -22.82 -5.66 -37.75
N MET A 693 -22.07 -6.66 -37.26
CA MET A 693 -22.60 -7.96 -36.83
C MET A 693 -23.51 -7.90 -35.58
N LEU A 694 -23.50 -6.77 -34.89
CA LEU A 694 -24.37 -6.55 -33.70
C LEU A 694 -25.74 -5.95 -34.06
N GLY A 695 -25.97 -5.60 -35.36
CA GLY A 695 -27.24 -5.11 -35.84
C GLY A 695 -27.66 -3.74 -35.27
N SER A 696 -28.96 -3.44 -35.37
CA SER A 696 -29.54 -2.17 -34.91
C SER A 696 -29.41 -1.94 -33.40
N ASN A 697 -29.41 -3.02 -32.59
CA ASN A 697 -29.23 -2.97 -31.12
C ASN A 697 -27.77 -2.97 -30.69
N GLY A 698 -26.82 -2.81 -31.63
CA GLY A 698 -25.38 -2.81 -31.38
C GLY A 698 -24.94 -1.94 -30.23
N PRO A 699 -25.33 -0.66 -30.13
CA PRO A 699 -24.93 0.21 -29.03
C PRO A 699 -25.38 -0.28 -27.64
N MET A 700 -26.58 -0.83 -27.53
CA MET A 700 -27.12 -1.36 -26.29
C MET A 700 -26.38 -2.66 -25.88
N ILE A 701 -26.17 -3.56 -26.83
CA ILE A 701 -25.38 -4.80 -26.62
C ILE A 701 -23.96 -4.44 -26.19
N ALA A 702 -23.35 -3.44 -26.82
CA ALA A 702 -22.02 -2.94 -26.50
C ALA A 702 -21.94 -2.42 -25.04
N ALA A 703 -22.91 -1.62 -24.63
CA ALA A 703 -22.98 -1.09 -23.26
C ALA A 703 -23.18 -2.20 -22.22
N ALA A 704 -24.06 -3.16 -22.48
CA ALA A 704 -24.29 -4.30 -21.59
C ALA A 704 -23.05 -5.18 -21.47
N ALA A 705 -22.36 -5.47 -22.57
CA ALA A 705 -21.13 -6.25 -22.59
C ALA A 705 -19.98 -5.56 -21.85
N MET A 706 -19.86 -4.22 -21.96
CA MET A 706 -18.93 -3.40 -21.20
C MET A 706 -19.22 -3.49 -19.71
N GLY A 707 -20.47 -3.31 -19.27
CA GLY A 707 -20.87 -3.46 -17.87
C GLY A 707 -20.57 -4.84 -17.31
N LEU A 708 -20.73 -5.89 -18.11
CA LEU A 708 -20.38 -7.26 -17.74
C LEU A 708 -18.85 -7.42 -17.58
N SER A 709 -18.04 -6.81 -18.44
CA SER A 709 -16.58 -6.80 -18.31
C SER A 709 -16.14 -6.17 -17.01
N ASP A 710 -16.69 -5.00 -16.64
CA ASP A 710 -16.41 -4.32 -15.38
C ASP A 710 -16.79 -5.21 -14.18
N LEU A 711 -17.96 -5.87 -14.24
CA LEU A 711 -18.41 -6.80 -13.20
C LEU A 711 -17.46 -7.99 -13.04
N CYS A 712 -16.95 -8.54 -14.15
CA CYS A 712 -15.98 -9.63 -14.15
C CYS A 712 -14.67 -9.22 -13.46
N VAL A 713 -14.12 -8.03 -13.78
CA VAL A 713 -12.89 -7.52 -13.18
C VAL A 713 -13.05 -7.26 -11.68
N VAL A 714 -14.16 -6.62 -11.28
CA VAL A 714 -14.51 -6.40 -9.87
C VAL A 714 -14.69 -7.72 -9.15
N GLY A 715 -15.46 -8.65 -9.71
CA GLY A 715 -15.73 -9.97 -9.15
C GLY A 715 -14.44 -10.79 -8.95
N ASN A 716 -13.52 -10.77 -9.93
CA ASN A 716 -12.24 -11.45 -9.83
C ASN A 716 -11.35 -10.86 -8.73
N SER A 717 -11.35 -9.53 -8.58
CA SER A 717 -10.62 -8.84 -7.51
C SER A 717 -11.21 -9.15 -6.12
N LEU A 718 -12.53 -9.20 -5.98
CA LEU A 718 -13.20 -9.60 -4.73
C LEU A 718 -13.01 -11.10 -4.42
N ARG A 719 -12.92 -11.95 -5.44
CA ARG A 719 -12.55 -13.38 -5.30
C ARG A 719 -11.15 -13.52 -4.72
N LEU A 720 -10.18 -12.65 -5.10
CA LEU A 720 -8.86 -12.62 -4.50
C LEU A 720 -8.96 -12.41 -2.98
N ARG A 721 -9.74 -11.41 -2.53
CA ARG A 721 -9.97 -11.15 -1.11
C ARG A 721 -10.50 -12.38 -0.37
N ALA A 722 -11.53 -13.02 -0.93
CA ALA A 722 -12.12 -14.22 -0.33
C ALA A 722 -11.11 -15.39 -0.25
N LYS A 723 -10.27 -15.57 -1.27
CA LYS A 723 -9.24 -16.60 -1.31
C LYS A 723 -8.16 -16.36 -0.26
N LEU A 724 -7.64 -15.14 -0.17
CA LEU A 724 -6.63 -14.75 0.82
C LEU A 724 -7.15 -14.87 2.26
N ALA A 725 -8.41 -14.49 2.50
CA ALA A 725 -9.06 -14.64 3.80
C ALA A 725 -9.22 -16.12 4.20
N ARG A 726 -9.60 -17.00 3.26
CA ARG A 726 -9.70 -18.45 3.52
C ARG A 726 -8.33 -19.07 3.84
N GLU A 727 -7.27 -18.67 3.14
CA GLU A 727 -5.91 -19.15 3.42
C GLU A 727 -5.45 -18.72 4.82
N ARG A 728 -5.77 -17.48 5.23
CA ARG A 728 -5.51 -17.02 6.59
C ARG A 728 -6.24 -17.88 7.64
N ALA A 729 -7.53 -18.12 7.45
CA ALA A 729 -8.33 -18.93 8.37
C ALA A 729 -7.82 -20.38 8.49
N ARG A 730 -7.40 -21.00 7.38
CA ARG A 730 -6.82 -22.36 7.37
C ARG A 730 -5.50 -22.43 8.14
N ARG A 731 -4.64 -21.42 8.01
CA ARG A 731 -3.38 -21.37 8.77
C ARG A 731 -3.61 -21.20 10.27
N ALA A 732 -4.58 -20.36 10.64
CA ALA A 732 -4.97 -20.18 12.03
C ALA A 732 -5.54 -21.47 12.67
N SER A 733 -6.14 -22.35 11.88
CA SER A 733 -6.67 -23.65 12.33
C SER A 733 -5.67 -24.82 12.26
N GLY A 734 -4.40 -24.55 11.86
CA GLY A 734 -3.33 -25.57 11.83
C GLY A 734 -3.50 -26.65 10.74
N THR A 735 -4.40 -26.48 9.77
CA THR A 735 -4.63 -27.46 8.69
C THR A 735 -3.58 -27.31 7.60
N PRO A 736 -2.83 -28.39 7.24
CA PRO A 736 -1.79 -28.29 6.20
C PRO A 736 -2.38 -27.92 4.84
N SER A 737 -1.63 -27.15 4.07
CA SER A 737 -1.94 -26.82 2.67
C SER A 737 -1.76 -28.06 1.80
N THR A 738 -2.83 -28.59 1.23
CA THR A 738 -2.78 -29.55 0.11
C THR A 738 -2.45 -28.84 -1.18
#